data_c2484144f594083c99f4846533a045fa
#
_entry.id   c2484144f594083c99f4846533a045fa
#
_cell.length_a   1.000
_cell.length_b   1.000
_cell.length_c   1.000
_cell.angle_alpha   90.00
_cell.angle_beta   90.00
_cell.angle_gamma   90.00
#
_symmetry.space_group_name_H-M   'P 1'
#
loop_
_entity.id
_entity.type
_entity.pdbx_description
1 polymer ?
#
loop_
_entity_poly.entity_id
_entity_poly.type
_entity_poly.pdbx_seq_one_letter_code
_entity_poly.pdbx_strand_id
1 'polypeptide(L)'
;MVVGSCAAALLATSAGTAYAVDNLPPKQPLIQDLQSEGKACATGDDTPYVPESPRLSAMLYDPEEDNQPSESSPVKGEFEAWWTDAAGVEQRRTYTTITLSSGARFYWTMPGDIPANTVVSWHVRANDGEATSAWSDEGDGSVCSFVYDDVNPEKATISSPEYPNPEDVFWVDGVGVYGHFTMDSPSDDVVAYTYGFLGGPYGTVSAERPGAAVTVPYLPLTAGPKQLTVRALDRAGRSSGSSSYDFNVQNGRAPVARWKLDDPAGSRTASAETGTVARAGTGVTFGGPAPAGTGTTATVGLDGSGHGFLTTDAPATDIRTSFAVSAWARPAETGRTMTVASQDADGKPGFGLGLRSQDPGPVWSFAIGGARVSGGTPETGEWAHLLGLYDAETGRAQLYVNGQEAGTAAEATPAEAAGAFQIGRARGTTGYRDRWHGDIGDVRVHDRVVVPGEVSELALRKPKLLGHWSMDDATDGASPEQSDGAPLRLGTGASIYRGSDNSCIPEIDPDCTYVPPPLVGDGHLRLDGETGYAAADGPVVDTGDSFTLGVVVRLADSVPAHPMTVLSQAGEHTDAFKVRYEPSTHTWQLVMPEKDEVGAPEKVVSRIAGADGGEGQGHRLAVIYDDGTDTIKLYLDGYTNAEATASLPNGWHSTGDLQIGRAKAGDGWGEYLHGDVDEVQAYSGALRDRDVSSLGWGTNPCLC
;
A
#
# COMPACT_ATOMS: atom_id res chain seq x y z
N MET A 1 -67.94 -79.41 -24.31
CA MET A 1 -66.83 -80.34 -23.93
C MET A 1 -65.79 -79.58 -23.32
N VAL A 2 -65.55 -79.76 -22.23
CA VAL A 2 -64.73 -80.32 -21.21
C VAL A 2 -64.68 -79.29 -20.05
N VAL A 3 -65.36 -79.57 -19.04
CA VAL A 3 -65.05 -79.88 -17.62
C VAL A 3 -63.91 -79.11 -17.04
N GLY A 4 -64.26 -78.19 -16.12
CA GLY A 4 -63.39 -77.47 -15.18
C GLY A 4 -63.49 -78.05 -13.80
N SER A 5 -62.46 -78.02 -13.06
CA SER A 5 -62.40 -78.42 -11.65
C SER A 5 -62.28 -77.13 -10.74
N CYS A 6 -63.18 -77.04 -9.82
CA CYS A 6 -63.05 -76.11 -8.68
C CYS A 6 -61.94 -76.60 -7.72
N ALA A 7 -60.98 -75.74 -7.39
CA ALA A 7 -60.13 -75.94 -6.21
C ALA A 7 -60.43 -74.85 -5.20
N ALA A 8 -60.96 -75.30 -4.05
CA ALA A 8 -61.19 -74.42 -2.91
C ALA A 8 -59.84 -74.11 -2.22
N ALA A 9 -59.48 -72.85 -2.10
CA ALA A 9 -58.35 -72.40 -1.31
C ALA A 9 -58.82 -72.08 0.09
N LEU A 10 -58.32 -72.81 1.05
CA LEU A 10 -58.43 -72.46 2.49
C LEU A 10 -57.55 -71.24 2.80
N LEU A 11 -58.20 -70.18 3.20
CA LEU A 11 -57.50 -69.03 3.82
C LEU A 11 -57.19 -69.41 5.26
N ALA A 12 -55.91 -69.70 5.54
CA ALA A 12 -55.39 -69.71 6.87
C ALA A 12 -55.09 -68.28 7.33
N THR A 13 -55.92 -67.72 8.21
CA THR A 13 -55.62 -66.51 8.94
C THR A 13 -54.55 -66.82 9.98
N SER A 14 -53.29 -66.43 9.67
CA SER A 14 -52.25 -66.32 10.65
C SER A 14 -52.54 -65.07 11.50
N ALA A 15 -53.00 -65.26 12.73
CA ALA A 15 -52.94 -64.21 13.73
C ALA A 15 -51.45 -63.96 14.04
N GLY A 16 -50.93 -62.88 13.43
CA GLY A 16 -49.64 -62.36 13.80
C GLY A 16 -49.78 -61.81 15.22
N THR A 17 -49.11 -62.43 16.18
CA THR A 17 -48.87 -61.81 17.47
C THR A 17 -48.07 -60.55 17.25
N ALA A 18 -48.72 -59.37 17.34
CA ALA A 18 -47.99 -58.13 17.50
C ALA A 18 -47.25 -58.24 18.84
N TYR A 19 -45.93 -58.35 18.77
CA TYR A 19 -45.10 -58.09 19.95
C TYR A 19 -45.25 -56.58 20.21
N ALA A 20 -45.80 -56.22 21.40
CA ALA A 20 -45.64 -54.88 21.91
C ALA A 20 -44.14 -54.65 22.08
N VAL A 21 -43.58 -53.77 21.33
CA VAL A 21 -42.22 -53.28 21.62
C VAL A 21 -42.36 -52.53 22.95
N ASP A 22 -41.61 -53.01 23.94
CA ASP A 22 -41.57 -52.29 25.25
C ASP A 22 -41.03 -50.90 25.01
N ASN A 23 -41.77 -49.86 25.32
CA ASN A 23 -41.35 -48.48 25.25
C ASN A 23 -40.11 -48.25 26.15
N LEU A 24 -39.02 -47.83 25.60
CA LEU A 24 -37.85 -47.43 26.35
C LEU A 24 -37.92 -45.92 26.66
N PRO A 25 -37.63 -45.49 27.87
CA PRO A 25 -37.67 -44.07 28.21
C PRO A 25 -36.63 -43.28 27.40
N PRO A 26 -36.97 -42.08 26.97
CA PRO A 26 -36.02 -41.20 26.25
C PRO A 26 -34.74 -40.99 27.01
N LYS A 27 -33.63 -40.75 26.28
CA LYS A 27 -32.30 -40.50 26.90
C LYS A 27 -32.28 -39.17 27.61
N GLN A 28 -31.59 -39.12 28.75
CA GLN A 28 -31.27 -37.86 29.43
C GLN A 28 -30.49 -36.94 28.46
N PRO A 29 -30.95 -35.69 28.23
CA PRO A 29 -30.21 -34.76 27.39
C PRO A 29 -28.85 -34.42 27.97
N LEU A 30 -27.80 -34.45 27.14
CA LEU A 30 -26.45 -34.12 27.55
C LEU A 30 -26.20 -32.63 27.50
N ILE A 31 -25.44 -32.12 28.44
CA ILE A 31 -25.09 -30.68 28.51
C ILE A 31 -24.48 -30.14 27.22
N GLN A 32 -23.65 -30.94 26.55
CA GLN A 32 -23.04 -30.58 25.25
C GLN A 32 -24.04 -30.39 24.11
N ASP A 33 -25.25 -30.94 24.25
CA ASP A 33 -26.33 -30.83 23.25
C ASP A 33 -27.24 -29.61 23.51
N LEU A 34 -27.00 -28.89 24.61
CA LEU A 34 -27.76 -27.73 25.04
C LEU A 34 -27.15 -26.43 24.59
N GLN A 35 -27.94 -25.48 24.17
CA GLN A 35 -27.49 -24.15 23.73
C GLN A 35 -28.45 -23.05 24.19
N SER A 36 -27.89 -21.91 24.62
CA SER A 36 -28.60 -20.66 24.86
C SER A 36 -28.22 -19.67 23.76
N GLU A 37 -29.15 -19.25 22.91
CA GLU A 37 -28.94 -18.37 21.74
C GLU A 37 -27.80 -18.86 20.83
N GLY A 38 -27.73 -20.18 20.58
CA GLY A 38 -26.68 -20.82 19.76
C GLY A 38 -25.31 -20.94 20.44
N LYS A 39 -25.13 -20.40 21.63
CA LYS A 39 -23.91 -20.56 22.43
C LYS A 39 -24.00 -21.86 23.26
N ALA A 40 -22.90 -22.60 23.37
CA ALA A 40 -22.84 -23.80 24.16
C ALA A 40 -23.24 -23.53 25.64
N CYS A 41 -23.86 -24.51 26.27
CA CYS A 41 -24.14 -24.45 27.71
C CYS A 41 -22.83 -24.34 28.50
N ALA A 42 -22.76 -23.37 29.39
CA ALA A 42 -21.64 -23.18 30.31
C ALA A 42 -22.15 -22.68 31.66
N THR A 43 -21.26 -22.72 32.67
CA THR A 43 -21.54 -22.31 34.05
C THR A 43 -20.39 -21.50 34.61
N GLY A 44 -20.61 -20.74 35.68
CA GLY A 44 -19.59 -19.94 36.33
C GLY A 44 -19.15 -18.77 35.48
N ASP A 45 -17.85 -18.53 35.38
CA ASP A 45 -17.28 -17.39 34.63
C ASP A 45 -17.47 -17.52 33.10
N ASP A 46 -17.73 -18.73 32.61
CA ASP A 46 -17.98 -19.02 31.19
C ASP A 46 -19.47 -18.90 30.82
N THR A 47 -20.34 -18.49 31.74
CA THR A 47 -21.78 -18.31 31.49
C THR A 47 -21.98 -17.31 30.34
N PRO A 48 -22.70 -17.72 29.25
CA PRO A 48 -22.89 -16.85 28.08
C PRO A 48 -23.85 -15.72 28.38
N TYR A 49 -23.52 -14.52 27.87
CA TYR A 49 -24.43 -13.36 27.86
C TYR A 49 -25.28 -13.38 26.60
N VAL A 50 -26.56 -13.06 26.72
CA VAL A 50 -27.54 -13.03 25.61
C VAL A 50 -28.27 -11.71 25.57
N PRO A 51 -28.32 -11.04 24.39
CA PRO A 51 -28.79 -9.64 24.28
C PRO A 51 -30.30 -9.48 24.08
N GLU A 52 -31.01 -10.57 23.80
CA GLU A 52 -32.43 -10.54 23.48
C GLU A 52 -33.18 -11.73 24.14
N SER A 53 -34.49 -11.82 23.97
CA SER A 53 -35.24 -12.98 24.43
C SER A 53 -34.62 -14.27 23.97
N PRO A 54 -33.98 -15.02 24.87
CA PRO A 54 -33.06 -16.09 24.45
C PRO A 54 -33.84 -17.28 23.90
N ARG A 55 -33.29 -17.85 22.85
CA ARG A 55 -33.76 -19.10 22.26
C ARG A 55 -32.95 -20.25 22.83
N LEU A 56 -33.56 -21.01 23.75
CA LEU A 56 -32.99 -22.22 24.29
C LEU A 56 -33.14 -23.36 23.29
N SER A 57 -32.19 -24.26 23.21
CA SER A 57 -32.29 -25.42 22.34
C SER A 57 -31.61 -26.64 22.89
N ALA A 58 -32.13 -27.82 22.56
CA ALA A 58 -31.60 -29.12 22.96
C ALA A 58 -31.75 -30.16 21.84
N MET A 59 -30.79 -31.07 21.72
CA MET A 59 -30.94 -32.27 20.90
C MET A 59 -31.51 -33.36 21.83
N LEU A 60 -32.64 -33.97 21.45
CA LEU A 60 -33.31 -34.95 22.26
C LEU A 60 -33.41 -36.29 21.51
N TYR A 61 -33.19 -37.39 22.25
CA TYR A 61 -33.12 -38.73 21.70
C TYR A 61 -34.03 -39.70 22.44
N ASP A 62 -34.71 -40.54 21.67
CA ASP A 62 -35.48 -41.63 22.14
C ASP A 62 -34.95 -42.94 21.55
N PRO A 63 -34.48 -43.89 22.42
CA PRO A 63 -33.74 -45.05 21.97
C PRO A 63 -34.61 -46.27 21.67
N GLU A 64 -35.79 -46.14 21.10
CA GLU A 64 -36.60 -47.27 20.70
C GLU A 64 -35.76 -48.34 19.97
N GLU A 65 -35.95 -49.63 20.34
CA GLU A 65 -35.31 -50.74 19.59
C GLU A 65 -35.94 -50.82 18.23
N ASP A 66 -35.33 -50.16 17.28
CA ASP A 66 -35.84 -50.16 15.91
C ASP A 66 -34.96 -50.97 14.97
N ASN A 67 -35.52 -52.12 14.56
CA ASN A 67 -35.09 -52.84 13.37
C ASN A 67 -35.78 -52.36 12.08
N GLN A 68 -36.52 -51.27 12.15
CA GLN A 68 -37.23 -50.65 11.00
C GLN A 68 -36.73 -49.21 10.76
N PRO A 69 -36.08 -48.94 9.67
CA PRO A 69 -35.49 -47.61 9.39
C PRO A 69 -36.50 -46.49 9.05
N SER A 70 -37.80 -46.68 9.27
CA SER A 70 -38.80 -45.76 8.73
C SER A 70 -39.73 -45.03 9.74
N GLU A 71 -39.64 -45.30 11.01
CA GLU A 71 -40.45 -44.57 12.03
C GLU A 71 -39.51 -44.02 13.11
N SER A 72 -39.18 -42.71 13.00
CA SER A 72 -38.49 -41.99 14.03
C SER A 72 -39.42 -41.81 15.21
N SER A 73 -39.05 -42.25 16.41
CA SER A 73 -39.81 -42.10 17.65
C SER A 73 -40.19 -40.63 17.88
N PRO A 74 -41.45 -40.35 18.16
CA PRO A 74 -41.91 -38.98 18.35
C PRO A 74 -41.59 -38.50 19.76
N VAL A 75 -40.89 -37.41 19.90
CA VAL A 75 -40.40 -36.83 21.18
C VAL A 75 -40.90 -35.40 21.31
N LYS A 76 -41.14 -34.96 22.56
CA LYS A 76 -41.32 -33.58 22.95
C LYS A 76 -40.21 -33.18 23.91
N GLY A 77 -39.83 -31.90 23.84
CA GLY A 77 -38.94 -31.29 24.85
C GLY A 77 -39.78 -30.61 25.93
N GLU A 78 -39.54 -30.94 27.17
CA GLU A 78 -40.04 -30.19 28.31
C GLU A 78 -38.92 -29.37 28.89
N PHE A 79 -39.04 -28.02 28.73
CA PHE A 79 -38.08 -27.06 29.23
C PHE A 79 -38.57 -26.40 30.49
N GLU A 80 -37.68 -26.16 31.46
CA GLU A 80 -37.91 -25.33 32.61
C GLU A 80 -36.74 -24.36 32.79
N ALA A 81 -37.02 -23.08 33.03
CA ALA A 81 -36.05 -22.04 33.31
C ALA A 81 -36.47 -21.25 34.56
N TRP A 82 -35.51 -20.84 35.37
CA TRP A 82 -35.74 -20.09 36.59
C TRP A 82 -34.65 -19.06 36.85
N TRP A 83 -35.05 -18.00 37.56
CA TRP A 83 -34.15 -16.93 37.99
C TRP A 83 -34.67 -16.29 39.28
N THR A 84 -33.85 -15.55 39.96
CA THR A 84 -34.21 -14.77 41.13
C THR A 84 -34.41 -13.32 40.69
N ASP A 85 -35.60 -12.77 40.98
CA ASP A 85 -35.92 -11.38 40.67
C ASP A 85 -35.25 -10.40 41.68
N ALA A 86 -35.38 -9.11 41.44
CA ALA A 86 -34.84 -8.04 42.27
C ALA A 86 -35.40 -8.03 43.71
N ALA A 87 -36.54 -8.68 43.98
CA ALA A 87 -37.12 -8.85 45.32
C ALA A 87 -36.65 -10.11 46.05
N GLY A 88 -35.75 -10.88 45.39
CA GLY A 88 -35.25 -12.15 45.95
C GLY A 88 -36.22 -13.32 45.79
N VAL A 89 -37.24 -13.21 44.95
CA VAL A 89 -38.23 -14.23 44.68
C VAL A 89 -37.85 -15.01 43.44
N GLU A 90 -37.83 -16.35 43.57
CA GLU A 90 -37.58 -17.23 42.41
C GLU A 90 -38.78 -17.19 41.45
N GLN A 91 -38.48 -16.87 40.21
CA GLN A 91 -39.41 -16.92 39.07
C GLN A 91 -39.12 -18.19 38.29
N ARG A 92 -40.19 -18.87 37.81
CA ARG A 92 -40.10 -20.09 37.00
C ARG A 92 -40.97 -19.95 35.74
N ARG A 93 -40.47 -20.49 34.63
CA ARG A 93 -41.20 -20.65 33.39
C ARG A 93 -40.96 -22.03 32.82
N THR A 94 -42.06 -22.62 32.31
CA THR A 94 -42.05 -23.95 31.69
C THR A 94 -42.58 -23.89 30.27
N TYR A 95 -42.08 -24.74 29.40
CA TYR A 95 -42.55 -24.87 28.03
C TYR A 95 -42.42 -26.31 27.56
N THR A 96 -43.50 -26.80 26.92
CA THR A 96 -43.48 -28.11 26.23
C THR A 96 -43.56 -27.87 24.74
N THR A 97 -42.64 -28.41 23.99
CA THR A 97 -42.53 -28.26 22.54
C THR A 97 -43.60 -29.04 21.79
N ILE A 98 -43.73 -28.77 20.49
CA ILE A 98 -44.41 -29.68 19.56
C ILE A 98 -43.62 -30.99 19.50
N THR A 99 -44.28 -32.04 19.04
CA THR A 99 -43.64 -33.33 18.79
C THR A 99 -42.81 -33.27 17.56
N LEU A 100 -41.56 -33.75 17.64
CA LEU A 100 -40.61 -33.91 16.53
C LEU A 100 -40.02 -35.31 16.57
N SER A 101 -39.24 -35.69 15.56
CA SER A 101 -38.54 -36.95 15.52
C SER A 101 -37.36 -36.97 16.50
N SER A 102 -37.03 -38.16 17.05
CA SER A 102 -35.82 -38.40 17.81
C SER A 102 -34.59 -37.92 17.03
N GLY A 103 -33.62 -37.32 17.76
CA GLY A 103 -32.41 -36.72 17.16
C GLY A 103 -32.64 -35.32 16.56
N ALA A 104 -33.85 -34.77 16.61
CA ALA A 104 -34.10 -33.39 16.20
C ALA A 104 -33.63 -32.38 17.28
N ARG A 105 -33.43 -31.13 16.86
CA ARG A 105 -33.18 -30.04 17.78
C ARG A 105 -34.49 -29.33 18.12
N PHE A 106 -34.78 -29.26 19.41
CA PHE A 106 -35.99 -28.65 19.99
C PHE A 106 -35.67 -27.24 20.47
N TYR A 107 -36.63 -26.35 20.39
CA TYR A 107 -36.44 -24.93 20.67
C TYR A 107 -37.52 -24.38 21.58
N TRP A 108 -37.11 -23.46 22.45
CA TRP A 108 -37.98 -22.62 23.23
C TRP A 108 -37.47 -21.18 23.23
N THR A 109 -38.22 -20.25 22.68
CA THR A 109 -37.95 -18.81 22.83
C THR A 109 -38.57 -18.33 24.13
N MET A 110 -37.74 -17.87 25.05
CA MET A 110 -38.22 -17.39 26.34
C MET A 110 -39.01 -16.09 26.20
N PRO A 111 -39.98 -15.82 27.13
CA PRO A 111 -40.64 -14.54 27.18
C PRO A 111 -39.67 -13.41 27.55
N GLY A 112 -39.95 -12.18 27.09
CA GLY A 112 -39.09 -11.01 27.29
C GLY A 112 -39.34 -10.28 28.63
N ASP A 113 -39.79 -10.99 29.66
CA ASP A 113 -40.08 -10.43 31.00
C ASP A 113 -38.94 -10.72 32.01
N ILE A 114 -37.78 -11.10 31.55
CA ILE A 114 -36.57 -11.34 32.35
C ILE A 114 -35.94 -9.98 32.63
N PRO A 115 -35.61 -9.62 33.88
CA PRO A 115 -34.87 -8.40 34.19
C PRO A 115 -33.46 -8.44 33.63
N ALA A 116 -32.94 -7.30 33.21
CA ALA A 116 -31.55 -7.17 32.73
C ALA A 116 -30.53 -7.61 33.80
N ASN A 117 -29.37 -8.07 33.35
CA ASN A 117 -28.26 -8.55 34.20
C ASN A 117 -28.68 -9.72 35.14
N THR A 118 -29.66 -10.52 34.70
CA THR A 118 -30.16 -11.65 35.49
C THR A 118 -29.56 -12.95 34.99
N VAL A 119 -29.01 -13.74 35.94
CA VAL A 119 -28.59 -15.11 35.67
C VAL A 119 -29.84 -15.98 35.60
N VAL A 120 -30.10 -16.58 34.46
CA VAL A 120 -31.15 -17.55 34.24
C VAL A 120 -30.57 -18.93 34.15
N SER A 121 -31.09 -19.83 34.97
CA SER A 121 -30.75 -21.25 34.90
C SER A 121 -31.87 -22.01 34.22
N TRP A 122 -31.55 -23.05 33.48
CA TRP A 122 -32.54 -23.88 32.82
C TRP A 122 -32.07 -25.31 32.61
N HIS A 123 -33.04 -26.19 32.47
CA HIS A 123 -32.84 -27.57 32.10
C HIS A 123 -33.92 -28.04 31.13
N VAL A 124 -33.77 -29.23 30.60
CA VAL A 124 -34.68 -29.85 29.66
C VAL A 124 -34.72 -31.35 29.86
N ARG A 125 -35.88 -31.96 29.62
CA ARG A 125 -36.02 -33.40 29.50
C ARG A 125 -36.81 -33.78 28.26
N ALA A 126 -36.66 -35.00 27.85
CA ALA A 126 -37.41 -35.58 26.72
C ALA A 126 -38.61 -36.33 27.25
N ASN A 127 -39.75 -36.29 26.49
CA ASN A 127 -41.00 -36.95 26.76
C ASN A 127 -41.55 -37.56 25.45
N ASP A 128 -41.73 -38.91 25.42
CA ASP A 128 -42.29 -39.65 24.28
C ASP A 128 -43.83 -39.79 24.35
N GLY A 129 -44.43 -39.41 25.45
CA GLY A 129 -45.87 -39.50 25.71
C GLY A 129 -46.22 -40.67 26.62
N GLU A 130 -45.34 -41.64 26.85
CA GLU A 130 -45.49 -42.76 27.76
C GLU A 130 -44.49 -42.71 28.93
N ALA A 131 -43.27 -42.20 28.69
CA ALA A 131 -42.19 -42.04 29.66
C ALA A 131 -41.50 -40.66 29.50
N THR A 132 -40.76 -40.26 30.51
CA THR A 132 -39.89 -39.07 30.51
C THR A 132 -38.47 -39.45 30.87
N SER A 133 -37.51 -38.79 30.24
CA SER A 133 -36.11 -38.85 30.65
C SER A 133 -35.88 -38.19 32.03
N ALA A 134 -34.74 -38.44 32.63
CA ALA A 134 -34.21 -37.54 33.65
C ALA A 134 -33.98 -36.13 33.09
N TRP A 135 -34.02 -35.11 33.96
CA TRP A 135 -33.62 -33.73 33.56
C TRP A 135 -32.14 -33.68 33.19
N SER A 136 -31.77 -32.76 32.30
CA SER A 136 -30.39 -32.61 31.81
C SER A 136 -29.35 -32.33 32.92
N ASP A 137 -29.80 -31.82 34.06
CA ASP A 137 -28.98 -31.48 35.23
C ASP A 137 -29.06 -32.52 36.36
N GLU A 138 -29.80 -33.63 36.23
CA GLU A 138 -29.85 -34.68 37.22
C GLU A 138 -28.57 -35.52 37.26
N GLY A 139 -28.20 -36.00 38.42
CA GLY A 139 -26.97 -36.81 38.65
C GLY A 139 -25.71 -35.93 38.63
N ASP A 140 -24.74 -36.32 37.80
CA ASP A 140 -23.49 -35.56 37.59
C ASP A 140 -23.62 -34.38 36.58
N GLY A 141 -24.83 -34.09 36.14
CA GLY A 141 -25.14 -32.99 35.19
C GLY A 141 -25.00 -31.62 35.85
N SER A 142 -24.61 -30.63 35.06
CA SER A 142 -24.55 -29.25 35.49
C SER A 142 -25.76 -28.47 34.92
N VAL A 143 -26.29 -27.54 35.72
CA VAL A 143 -27.36 -26.64 35.29
C VAL A 143 -26.82 -25.75 34.18
N CYS A 144 -27.55 -25.65 33.08
CA CYS A 144 -27.24 -24.71 32.01
C CYS A 144 -27.68 -23.31 32.40
N SER A 145 -26.83 -22.33 32.24
CA SER A 145 -27.11 -20.95 32.60
C SER A 145 -26.74 -19.96 31.49
N PHE A 146 -27.37 -18.83 31.50
CA PHE A 146 -27.00 -17.65 30.71
C PHE A 146 -27.28 -16.36 31.52
N VAL A 147 -26.65 -15.27 31.16
CA VAL A 147 -26.99 -13.94 31.68
C VAL A 147 -27.80 -13.21 30.62
N TYR A 148 -28.99 -12.80 30.98
CA TYR A 148 -29.82 -11.95 30.13
C TYR A 148 -29.38 -10.49 30.30
N ASP A 149 -29.00 -9.85 29.19
CA ASP A 149 -28.54 -8.47 29.21
C ASP A 149 -29.05 -7.76 27.95
N ASP A 150 -30.09 -6.94 28.11
CA ASP A 150 -30.72 -6.16 27.05
C ASP A 150 -30.39 -4.66 27.11
N VAL A 151 -29.43 -4.28 27.98
CA VAL A 151 -28.99 -2.91 28.16
C VAL A 151 -27.78 -2.63 27.27
N ASN A 152 -27.87 -1.60 26.41
CA ASN A 152 -26.71 -1.15 25.65
C ASN A 152 -25.74 -0.44 26.58
N PRO A 153 -24.41 -0.65 26.40
CA PRO A 153 -23.43 0.09 27.19
C PRO A 153 -23.51 1.61 26.90
N GLU A 154 -23.08 2.40 27.86
CA GLU A 154 -22.98 3.85 27.71
C GLU A 154 -21.87 4.20 26.73
N LYS A 155 -22.02 5.38 26.09
CA LYS A 155 -21.04 5.89 25.13
C LYS A 155 -19.68 6.07 25.80
N ALA A 156 -18.63 5.63 25.11
CA ALA A 156 -17.28 5.85 25.55
C ALA A 156 -16.91 7.34 25.50
N THR A 157 -16.17 7.80 26.47
CA THR A 157 -15.37 9.03 26.41
C THR A 157 -14.05 8.75 25.70
N ILE A 158 -13.48 9.74 25.03
CA ILE A 158 -12.22 9.62 24.29
C ILE A 158 -11.31 10.77 24.72
N SER A 159 -10.04 10.48 24.95
CA SER A 159 -9.03 11.47 25.28
C SER A 159 -7.67 11.13 24.67
N SER A 160 -6.86 12.14 24.36
CA SER A 160 -5.46 11.98 23.95
C SER A 160 -4.64 13.13 24.52
N PRO A 161 -3.51 12.85 25.21
CA PRO A 161 -2.62 13.89 25.69
C PRO A 161 -1.84 14.57 24.56
N GLU A 162 -1.47 13.84 23.50
CA GLU A 162 -0.67 14.33 22.36
C GLU A 162 -1.55 15.10 21.36
N TYR A 163 -2.80 14.70 21.21
CA TYR A 163 -3.76 15.31 20.27
C TYR A 163 -5.04 15.71 21.00
N PRO A 164 -5.00 16.80 21.84
CA PRO A 164 -6.19 17.28 22.54
C PRO A 164 -7.29 17.76 21.57
N ASN A 165 -8.52 17.86 22.08
CA ASN A 165 -9.64 18.37 21.30
C ASN A 165 -9.35 19.80 20.81
N PRO A 166 -9.69 20.18 19.56
CA PRO A 166 -9.44 21.49 18.97
C PRO A 166 -10.09 22.66 19.72
N GLU A 167 -11.09 22.42 20.56
CA GLU A 167 -11.66 23.45 21.44
C GLU A 167 -10.68 23.90 22.52
N ASP A 168 -9.76 23.02 22.95
CA ASP A 168 -8.74 23.30 23.95
C ASP A 168 -7.46 23.87 23.31
N VAL A 169 -6.94 23.16 22.29
CA VAL A 169 -5.73 23.54 21.53
C VAL A 169 -5.92 23.22 20.06
N PHE A 170 -5.85 24.24 19.21
CA PHE A 170 -6.21 24.07 17.78
C PHE A 170 -5.22 23.23 16.99
N TRP A 171 -3.91 23.42 17.19
CA TRP A 171 -2.84 22.65 16.55
C TRP A 171 -1.79 22.24 17.57
N VAL A 172 -1.43 20.96 17.56
CA VAL A 172 -0.39 20.41 18.44
C VAL A 172 0.71 19.79 17.63
N ASP A 173 0.97 18.51 17.73
CA ASP A 173 2.05 17.87 17.03
C ASP A 173 1.66 17.49 15.57
N GLY A 174 2.57 16.89 14.83
CA GLY A 174 2.47 16.73 13.40
C GLY A 174 2.57 15.30 12.90
N VAL A 175 2.55 15.19 11.57
CA VAL A 175 2.78 13.95 10.85
C VAL A 175 4.03 13.23 11.37
N GLY A 176 3.93 11.92 11.59
CA GLY A 176 5.03 11.09 12.07
C GLY A 176 5.24 11.09 13.59
N VAL A 177 4.37 11.75 14.36
CA VAL A 177 4.38 11.68 15.83
C VAL A 177 3.17 10.90 16.31
N TYR A 178 3.40 9.84 17.10
CA TYR A 178 2.32 9.02 17.64
C TYR A 178 1.43 9.79 18.60
N GLY A 179 0.14 9.54 18.53
CA GLY A 179 -0.85 9.89 19.55
C GLY A 179 -1.43 8.65 20.20
N HIS A 180 -1.72 8.71 21.48
CA HIS A 180 -2.34 7.65 22.24
C HIS A 180 -3.77 8.07 22.60
N PHE A 181 -4.75 7.28 22.15
CA PHE A 181 -6.16 7.58 22.34
C PHE A 181 -6.75 6.57 23.32
N THR A 182 -7.17 7.09 24.47
CA THR A 182 -7.82 6.31 25.53
C THR A 182 -9.32 6.39 25.36
N MET A 183 -9.96 5.22 25.28
CA MET A 183 -11.40 5.01 25.18
C MET A 183 -11.88 4.42 26.52
N ASP A 184 -12.90 5.04 27.13
CA ASP A 184 -13.40 4.65 28.44
C ASP A 184 -14.92 4.81 28.50
N SER A 185 -15.63 3.72 28.75
CA SER A 185 -17.08 3.70 28.94
C SER A 185 -17.43 3.62 30.43
N PRO A 186 -18.45 4.38 30.92
CA PRO A 186 -18.91 4.24 32.28
C PRO A 186 -19.52 2.86 32.63
N SER A 187 -19.84 2.04 31.62
CA SER A 187 -20.45 0.71 31.86
C SER A 187 -19.41 -0.32 32.27
N ASP A 188 -19.64 -1.02 33.39
CA ASP A 188 -18.72 -1.96 34.02
C ASP A 188 -18.57 -3.29 33.24
N ASP A 189 -19.45 -3.58 32.30
CA ASP A 189 -19.53 -4.84 31.54
C ASP A 189 -18.94 -4.76 30.13
N VAL A 190 -18.40 -3.62 29.75
CA VAL A 190 -17.73 -3.42 28.46
C VAL A 190 -16.48 -4.29 28.37
N VAL A 191 -16.40 -5.12 27.34
CA VAL A 191 -15.30 -6.06 27.11
C VAL A 191 -14.42 -5.69 25.91
N ALA A 192 -14.90 -4.78 25.02
CA ALA A 192 -14.14 -4.35 23.87
C ALA A 192 -14.61 -2.97 23.37
N TYR A 193 -13.78 -2.36 22.54
CA TYR A 193 -14.14 -1.14 21.81
C TYR A 193 -13.90 -1.36 20.31
N THR A 194 -14.91 -1.03 19.50
CA THR A 194 -14.71 -0.85 18.06
C THR A 194 -14.36 0.59 17.79
N TYR A 195 -13.33 0.81 17.00
CA TYR A 195 -12.85 2.15 16.70
C TYR A 195 -12.49 2.32 15.22
N GLY A 196 -12.49 3.56 14.74
CA GLY A 196 -12.06 3.87 13.39
C GLY A 196 -11.60 5.32 13.26
N PHE A 197 -10.37 5.50 12.77
CA PHE A 197 -9.88 6.80 12.36
C PHE A 197 -10.35 7.10 10.92
N LEU A 198 -10.75 8.32 10.66
CA LEU A 198 -11.12 8.75 9.31
C LEU A 198 -9.93 8.57 8.35
N GLY A 199 -10.09 7.67 7.36
CA GLY A 199 -9.02 7.22 6.47
C GLY A 199 -8.22 6.01 7.00
N GLY A 200 -8.66 5.38 8.12
CA GLY A 200 -7.99 4.22 8.77
C GLY A 200 -6.94 4.62 9.81
N PRO A 201 -6.53 3.70 10.68
CA PRO A 201 -6.96 2.31 10.79
C PRO A 201 -8.35 2.15 11.43
N TYR A 202 -8.95 0.98 11.20
CA TYR A 202 -10.19 0.53 11.84
C TYR A 202 -9.93 -0.79 12.57
N GLY A 203 -10.58 -1.01 13.70
CA GLY A 203 -10.37 -2.25 14.45
C GLY A 203 -11.30 -2.45 15.62
N THR A 204 -11.11 -3.59 16.27
CA THR A 204 -11.71 -3.90 17.57
C THR A 204 -10.57 -4.26 18.52
N VAL A 205 -10.60 -3.69 19.70
CA VAL A 205 -9.61 -3.95 20.75
C VAL A 205 -10.32 -4.40 22.02
N SER A 206 -9.86 -5.49 22.64
CA SER A 206 -10.43 -6.03 23.87
C SER A 206 -9.91 -5.26 25.09
N ALA A 207 -10.79 -5.04 26.05
CA ALA A 207 -10.40 -4.57 27.37
C ALA A 207 -9.71 -5.68 28.16
N GLU A 208 -8.72 -5.37 28.98
CA GLU A 208 -8.01 -6.35 29.85
C GLU A 208 -8.96 -7.04 30.85
N ARG A 209 -9.96 -6.33 31.28
CA ARG A 209 -11.06 -6.80 32.13
C ARG A 209 -12.32 -6.00 31.81
N PRO A 210 -13.52 -6.53 32.11
CA PRO A 210 -14.74 -5.79 31.91
C PRO A 210 -14.72 -4.42 32.58
N GLY A 211 -15.21 -3.40 31.88
CA GLY A 211 -15.22 -2.01 32.32
C GLY A 211 -13.86 -1.31 32.31
N ALA A 212 -12.80 -1.91 31.78
CA ALA A 212 -11.51 -1.24 31.70
C ALA A 212 -11.40 -0.34 30.46
N ALA A 213 -10.78 0.82 30.65
CA ALA A 213 -10.38 1.69 29.57
C ALA A 213 -9.32 1.01 28.68
N VAL A 214 -9.31 1.36 27.39
CA VAL A 214 -8.32 0.85 26.44
C VAL A 214 -7.67 2.02 25.71
N THR A 215 -6.35 1.94 25.53
CA THR A 215 -5.56 2.93 24.79
C THR A 215 -5.04 2.31 23.49
N VAL A 216 -5.20 3.02 22.38
CA VAL A 216 -4.67 2.62 21.07
C VAL A 216 -3.72 3.69 20.52
N PRO A 217 -2.57 3.30 19.95
CA PRO A 217 -1.69 4.23 19.27
C PRO A 217 -2.23 4.59 17.88
N TYR A 218 -1.97 5.80 17.44
CA TYR A 218 -2.25 6.27 16.09
C TYR A 218 -1.06 7.08 15.55
N LEU A 219 -0.55 6.71 14.38
CA LEU A 219 0.47 7.45 13.65
C LEU A 219 -0.17 8.26 12.52
N PRO A 220 -0.24 9.59 12.62
CA PRO A 220 -0.74 10.41 11.53
C PRO A 220 0.20 10.35 10.32
N LEU A 221 -0.32 9.91 9.17
CA LEU A 221 0.43 9.87 7.91
C LEU A 221 0.28 11.17 7.09
N THR A 222 -0.74 11.98 7.37
CA THR A 222 -1.03 13.23 6.67
C THR A 222 -1.50 14.31 7.64
N ALA A 223 -1.19 15.56 7.34
CA ALA A 223 -1.66 16.73 8.09
C ALA A 223 -3.17 17.00 7.88
N GLY A 224 -3.71 17.89 8.71
CA GLY A 224 -5.08 18.34 8.64
C GLY A 224 -5.99 17.78 9.72
N PRO A 225 -7.30 18.07 9.66
CA PRO A 225 -8.27 17.58 10.62
C PRO A 225 -8.44 16.06 10.51
N LYS A 226 -8.58 15.41 11.67
CA LYS A 226 -8.79 13.97 11.83
C LYS A 226 -9.96 13.72 12.76
N GLN A 227 -10.56 12.55 12.66
CA GLN A 227 -11.64 12.12 13.54
C GLN A 227 -11.45 10.66 13.94
N LEU A 228 -11.63 10.37 15.22
CA LEU A 228 -11.75 9.03 15.77
C LEU A 228 -13.20 8.78 16.15
N THR A 229 -13.76 7.66 15.70
CA THR A 229 -15.09 7.20 16.07
C THR A 229 -14.99 5.91 16.88
N VAL A 230 -15.74 5.82 17.98
CA VAL A 230 -15.67 4.70 18.94
C VAL A 230 -17.07 4.21 19.32
N ARG A 231 -17.22 2.90 19.53
CA ARG A 231 -18.37 2.26 20.19
C ARG A 231 -17.84 1.25 21.20
N ALA A 232 -18.42 1.25 22.38
CA ALA A 232 -18.19 0.22 23.38
C ALA A 232 -19.03 -1.03 23.07
N LEU A 233 -18.49 -2.21 23.33
CA LEU A 233 -19.14 -3.52 23.21
C LEU A 233 -19.16 -4.22 24.57
N ASP A 234 -20.35 -4.69 25.01
CA ASP A 234 -20.51 -5.48 26.22
C ASP A 234 -20.31 -7.00 26.00
N ARG A 235 -20.48 -7.76 27.05
CA ARG A 235 -20.40 -9.23 27.04
C ARG A 235 -21.52 -9.89 26.23
N ALA A 236 -22.68 -9.24 26.12
CA ALA A 236 -23.82 -9.72 25.33
C ALA A 236 -23.61 -9.50 23.84
N GLY A 237 -22.60 -8.69 23.45
CA GLY A 237 -22.34 -8.28 22.06
C GLY A 237 -23.16 -7.07 21.64
N ARG A 238 -23.76 -6.35 22.56
CA ARG A 238 -24.49 -5.10 22.31
C ARG A 238 -23.50 -3.96 22.19
N SER A 239 -23.83 -2.95 21.41
CA SER A 239 -22.97 -1.80 21.19
C SER A 239 -23.58 -0.50 21.70
N SER A 240 -22.76 0.36 22.25
CA SER A 240 -23.13 1.72 22.61
C SER A 240 -23.48 2.56 21.38
N GLY A 241 -24.06 3.72 21.59
CA GLY A 241 -24.08 4.78 20.60
C GLY A 241 -22.63 5.19 20.25
N SER A 242 -22.44 5.74 19.04
CA SER A 242 -21.13 6.22 18.59
C SER A 242 -20.69 7.46 19.35
N SER A 243 -19.41 7.52 19.74
CA SER A 243 -18.68 8.72 20.17
C SER A 243 -17.74 9.15 19.08
N SER A 244 -17.56 10.46 18.89
CA SER A 244 -16.60 11.04 17.96
C SER A 244 -15.63 11.95 18.69
N TYR A 245 -14.37 11.93 18.27
CA TYR A 245 -13.32 12.78 18.80
C TYR A 245 -12.57 13.40 17.63
N ASP A 246 -12.63 14.72 17.53
CA ASP A 246 -11.96 15.50 16.50
C ASP A 246 -10.61 15.99 17.01
N PHE A 247 -9.60 16.01 16.14
CA PHE A 247 -8.27 16.56 16.44
C PHE A 247 -7.58 17.04 15.17
N ASN A 248 -6.57 17.91 15.33
CA ASN A 248 -5.83 18.47 14.22
C ASN A 248 -4.37 18.01 14.25
N VAL A 249 -3.84 17.68 13.09
CA VAL A 249 -2.45 17.25 12.88
C VAL A 249 -1.71 18.29 12.05
N GLN A 250 -0.58 18.80 12.53
CA GLN A 250 0.31 19.68 11.78
C GLN A 250 1.11 18.91 10.72
N ASN A 251 1.78 19.63 9.82
CA ASN A 251 2.83 19.05 8.99
C ASN A 251 3.94 18.47 9.87
N GLY A 252 4.64 17.46 9.32
CA GLY A 252 5.79 16.87 10.01
C GLY A 252 6.85 17.93 10.35
N ARG A 253 7.39 17.85 11.56
CA ARG A 253 8.46 18.76 12.00
C ARG A 253 9.67 18.66 11.09
N ALA A 254 10.35 19.78 10.87
CA ALA A 254 11.64 19.84 10.17
C ALA A 254 12.67 18.91 10.84
N PRO A 255 13.72 18.46 10.12
CA PRO A 255 14.80 17.69 10.75
C PRO A 255 15.45 18.45 11.89
N VAL A 256 15.75 17.75 12.99
CA VAL A 256 16.46 18.34 14.15
C VAL A 256 17.93 18.61 13.85
N ALA A 257 18.49 17.93 12.85
CA ALA A 257 19.80 18.25 12.31
C ALA A 257 19.81 18.05 10.79
N ARG A 258 20.38 19.03 10.07
CA ARG A 258 20.55 18.98 8.62
C ARG A 258 21.85 19.63 8.19
N TRP A 259 22.67 18.89 7.44
CA TRP A 259 23.88 19.36 6.75
C TRP A 259 23.67 19.13 5.26
N LYS A 260 23.51 20.23 4.50
CA LYS A 260 23.40 20.12 3.02
C LYS A 260 24.70 19.63 2.40
N LEU A 261 25.82 19.93 3.04
CA LEU A 261 27.18 19.61 2.60
C LEU A 261 27.56 20.33 1.28
N ASP A 262 26.92 21.45 1.02
CA ASP A 262 27.15 22.33 -0.14
C ASP A 262 28.01 23.56 0.19
N ASP A 263 28.74 23.52 1.30
CA ASP A 263 29.68 24.56 1.69
C ASP A 263 30.77 24.76 0.62
N PRO A 264 31.33 25.97 0.49
CA PRO A 264 32.34 26.31 -0.51
C PRO A 264 33.59 25.41 -0.46
N ALA A 265 34.22 25.17 -1.61
CA ALA A 265 35.49 24.45 -1.71
C ALA A 265 36.56 25.04 -0.76
N GLY A 266 37.25 24.15 -0.02
CA GLY A 266 38.23 24.53 0.99
C GLY A 266 37.66 24.78 2.38
N SER A 267 36.36 24.65 2.59
CA SER A 267 35.76 24.69 3.94
C SER A 267 36.35 23.63 4.87
N ARG A 268 36.38 23.94 6.17
CA ARG A 268 36.83 23.02 7.24
C ARG A 268 35.68 22.57 8.14
N THR A 269 34.49 23.05 7.85
CA THR A 269 33.25 22.74 8.56
C THR A 269 32.11 22.64 7.58
N ALA A 270 31.16 21.77 7.86
CA ALA A 270 29.85 21.75 7.20
C ALA A 270 28.87 22.56 8.04
N SER A 271 28.27 23.57 7.43
CA SER A 271 27.23 24.39 8.01
C SER A 271 25.99 23.55 8.30
N ALA A 272 25.35 23.78 9.43
CA ALA A 272 24.08 23.13 9.75
C ALA A 272 22.93 24.09 9.48
N GLU A 273 21.93 23.67 8.72
CA GLU A 273 20.67 24.41 8.57
C GLU A 273 19.85 24.32 9.87
N THR A 274 19.88 23.13 10.48
CA THR A 274 19.42 22.86 11.85
C THR A 274 20.45 21.98 12.55
N GLY A 275 20.51 22.04 13.88
CA GLY A 275 21.49 21.31 14.68
C GLY A 275 22.84 22.02 14.83
N THR A 276 23.91 21.27 15.02
CA THR A 276 25.26 21.78 15.29
C THR A 276 26.18 21.63 14.08
N VAL A 277 27.10 22.58 13.89
CA VAL A 277 28.13 22.53 12.85
C VAL A 277 28.95 21.24 12.96
N ALA A 278 29.24 20.58 11.82
CA ALA A 278 30.12 19.43 11.77
C ALA A 278 31.53 19.81 11.30
N ARG A 279 32.56 19.40 12.05
CA ARG A 279 33.98 19.63 11.69
C ARG A 279 34.47 18.59 10.70
N ALA A 280 35.11 19.03 9.63
CA ALA A 280 35.68 18.19 8.60
C ALA A 280 37.14 17.84 8.90
N GLY A 281 37.50 16.55 8.70
CA GLY A 281 38.89 16.09 8.64
C GLY A 281 39.58 16.54 7.37
N THR A 282 40.89 16.35 7.30
CA THR A 282 41.70 16.81 6.16
C THR A 282 41.53 15.98 4.89
N GLY A 283 40.89 14.81 4.97
CA GLY A 283 40.51 13.95 3.82
C GLY A 283 39.12 14.23 3.26
N VAL A 284 38.52 15.40 3.61
CA VAL A 284 37.22 15.85 3.10
C VAL A 284 37.45 16.95 2.07
N THR A 285 36.80 16.83 0.91
CA THR A 285 36.78 17.84 -0.17
C THR A 285 35.35 18.32 -0.38
N PHE A 286 35.12 19.62 -0.23
CA PHE A 286 33.83 20.27 -0.52
C PHE A 286 33.74 20.67 -1.99
N GLY A 287 32.52 20.81 -2.51
CA GLY A 287 32.23 21.21 -3.89
C GLY A 287 32.22 20.03 -4.86
N GLY A 288 31.97 18.83 -4.37
CA GLY A 288 31.75 17.64 -5.19
C GLY A 288 30.46 17.72 -6.03
N PRO A 289 30.30 16.82 -7.01
CA PRO A 289 29.09 16.77 -7.85
C PRO A 289 27.88 16.39 -7.02
N ALA A 290 26.74 17.04 -7.30
CA ALA A 290 25.47 16.76 -6.64
C ALA A 290 24.64 15.76 -7.45
N PRO A 291 23.74 14.97 -6.81
CA PRO A 291 22.79 14.14 -7.52
C PRO A 291 21.84 15.04 -8.34
N ALA A 292 21.67 14.70 -9.61
CA ALA A 292 20.85 15.47 -10.54
C ALA A 292 19.38 15.54 -10.07
N GLY A 293 18.73 16.67 -10.34
CA GLY A 293 17.31 16.85 -10.00
C GLY A 293 16.98 17.03 -8.52
N THR A 294 17.96 16.94 -7.61
CA THR A 294 17.75 17.19 -6.17
C THR A 294 17.92 18.69 -5.84
N GLY A 295 17.49 19.09 -4.64
CA GLY A 295 17.75 20.46 -4.16
C GLY A 295 19.19 20.70 -3.68
N THR A 296 20.08 19.71 -3.83
CA THR A 296 21.49 19.76 -3.44
C THR A 296 22.31 20.35 -4.57
N THR A 297 23.12 21.37 -4.31
CA THR A 297 23.92 22.06 -5.32
C THR A 297 25.36 21.60 -5.36
N ALA A 298 25.85 21.02 -4.28
CA ALA A 298 27.17 20.42 -4.15
C ALA A 298 27.18 19.37 -3.04
N THR A 299 28.25 18.61 -2.92
CA THR A 299 28.42 17.54 -1.93
C THR A 299 29.84 17.53 -1.39
N VAL A 300 30.14 16.64 -0.45
CA VAL A 300 31.50 16.37 0.02
C VAL A 300 32.02 15.04 -0.48
N GLY A 301 33.22 15.05 -1.03
CA GLY A 301 34.01 13.83 -1.29
C GLY A 301 34.82 13.45 -0.06
N LEU A 302 34.81 12.16 0.30
CA LEU A 302 35.63 11.58 1.38
C LEU A 302 36.59 10.58 0.77
N ASP A 303 37.89 10.66 1.16
CA ASP A 303 38.99 9.89 0.56
C ASP A 303 39.15 8.45 1.09
N GLY A 304 38.26 8.00 1.97
CA GLY A 304 38.34 6.66 2.59
C GLY A 304 39.44 6.49 3.62
N SER A 305 40.25 7.53 3.87
CA SER A 305 41.33 7.52 4.87
C SER A 305 40.83 7.74 6.31
N GLY A 306 41.75 7.71 7.27
CA GLY A 306 41.49 8.09 8.66
C GLY A 306 41.10 9.55 8.85
N HIS A 307 41.25 10.38 7.84
CA HIS A 307 40.99 11.82 7.84
C HIS A 307 39.76 12.21 7.00
N GLY A 308 39.15 11.29 6.24
CA GLY A 308 37.90 11.49 5.47
C GLY A 308 36.68 11.30 6.35
N PHE A 309 36.28 12.31 7.11
CA PHE A 309 35.10 12.29 7.97
C PHE A 309 34.63 13.70 8.35
N LEU A 310 33.35 13.81 8.76
CA LEU A 310 32.85 14.97 9.49
C LEU A 310 32.28 14.52 10.85
N THR A 311 32.38 15.39 11.86
CA THR A 311 31.95 15.05 13.23
C THR A 311 31.35 16.28 13.94
N THR A 312 30.29 16.07 14.70
CA THR A 312 29.72 17.08 15.62
C THR A 312 30.37 16.98 17.01
N ASP A 313 30.07 17.94 17.89
CA ASP A 313 30.52 17.92 19.29
C ASP A 313 29.51 17.21 20.23
N ALA A 314 28.30 16.92 19.73
CA ALA A 314 27.17 16.34 20.49
C ALA A 314 26.37 15.36 19.63
N PRO A 315 25.53 14.50 20.23
CA PRO A 315 24.61 13.66 19.48
C PRO A 315 23.62 14.53 18.68
N ALA A 316 23.12 14.00 17.56
CA ALA A 316 22.10 14.67 16.75
C ALA A 316 20.68 14.42 17.30
N THR A 317 20.44 13.24 17.89
CA THR A 317 19.13 12.85 18.45
C THR A 317 19.28 11.80 19.55
N ASP A 318 18.22 11.60 20.34
CA ASP A 318 18.09 10.43 21.23
C ASP A 318 17.58 9.24 20.42
N ILE A 319 18.44 8.28 20.16
CA ILE A 319 18.13 7.10 19.36
C ILE A 319 17.22 6.06 20.04
N ARG A 320 16.83 6.29 21.31
CA ARG A 320 15.87 5.45 22.04
C ARG A 320 14.43 5.79 21.72
N THR A 321 14.19 6.98 21.18
CA THR A 321 12.90 7.43 20.64
C THR A 321 12.83 7.19 19.14
N SER A 322 11.64 7.34 18.54
CA SER A 322 11.50 7.25 17.08
C SER A 322 12.36 8.31 16.39
N PHE A 323 13.16 7.91 15.43
CA PHE A 323 13.98 8.82 14.63
C PHE A 323 14.26 8.26 13.24
N ALA A 324 14.65 9.15 12.32
CA ALA A 324 15.15 8.74 11.01
C ALA A 324 16.43 9.51 10.67
N VAL A 325 17.33 8.84 9.95
CA VAL A 325 18.54 9.43 9.38
C VAL A 325 18.57 9.19 7.88
N SER A 326 18.79 10.22 7.06
CA SER A 326 18.86 10.10 5.61
C SER A 326 20.06 10.84 5.03
N ALA A 327 20.50 10.39 3.86
CA ALA A 327 21.57 11.02 3.08
C ALA A 327 21.53 10.57 1.63
N TRP A 328 22.03 11.41 0.72
CA TRP A 328 22.51 10.98 -0.60
C TRP A 328 23.93 10.44 -0.47
N ALA A 329 24.18 9.28 -1.07
CA ALA A 329 25.48 8.60 -1.00
C ALA A 329 25.87 8.05 -2.37
N ARG A 330 27.12 8.30 -2.80
CA ARG A 330 27.71 7.79 -4.04
C ARG A 330 29.05 7.10 -3.71
N PRO A 331 29.11 5.77 -3.68
CA PRO A 331 30.33 5.04 -3.35
C PRO A 331 31.33 5.08 -4.50
N ALA A 332 32.61 5.36 -4.21
CA ALA A 332 33.70 5.18 -5.18
C ALA A 332 34.17 3.72 -5.28
N GLU A 333 33.71 2.88 -4.36
CA GLU A 333 33.98 1.44 -4.32
C GLU A 333 32.92 0.72 -3.51
N THR A 334 32.68 -0.58 -3.79
CA THR A 334 31.68 -1.38 -3.06
C THR A 334 32.27 -2.62 -2.38
N GLY A 335 33.55 -2.87 -2.54
CA GLY A 335 34.25 -4.07 -2.06
C GLY A 335 34.48 -4.16 -0.55
N ARG A 336 34.14 -3.13 0.23
CA ARG A 336 34.32 -3.11 1.69
C ARG A 336 33.13 -2.43 2.39
N THR A 337 32.93 -2.75 3.66
CA THR A 337 31.91 -2.09 4.50
C THR A 337 32.29 -0.62 4.74
N MET A 338 31.35 0.28 4.51
CA MET A 338 31.51 1.73 4.65
C MET A 338 30.27 2.36 5.30
N THR A 339 30.48 3.36 6.14
CA THR A 339 29.42 4.06 6.87
C THR A 339 29.21 5.47 6.33
N VAL A 340 27.98 5.80 5.94
CA VAL A 340 27.55 7.15 5.55
C VAL A 340 27.34 8.00 6.79
N ALA A 341 26.50 7.53 7.73
CA ALA A 341 26.19 8.23 8.97
C ALA A 341 26.10 7.28 10.16
N SER A 342 26.55 7.75 11.32
CA SER A 342 26.42 7.04 12.59
C SER A 342 26.41 8.02 13.78
N GLN A 343 26.00 7.54 14.95
CA GLN A 343 26.15 8.28 16.21
C GLN A 343 26.94 7.44 17.21
N ASP A 344 27.89 8.05 17.89
CA ASP A 344 28.79 7.34 18.79
C ASP A 344 28.10 6.90 20.08
N ALA A 345 28.33 5.65 20.48
CA ALA A 345 28.04 5.10 21.80
C ALA A 345 29.35 4.56 22.41
N ASP A 346 29.28 3.95 23.59
CA ASP A 346 30.45 3.41 24.26
C ASP A 346 31.09 2.25 23.48
N GLY A 347 32.26 2.52 22.86
CA GLY A 347 33.06 1.54 22.12
C GLY A 347 32.40 0.97 20.83
N LYS A 348 31.24 1.47 20.43
CA LYS A 348 30.48 1.02 19.25
C LYS A 348 29.64 2.17 18.69
N PRO A 349 29.09 2.06 17.47
CA PRO A 349 28.06 2.99 17.03
C PRO A 349 26.72 2.65 17.71
N GLY A 350 25.94 3.68 18.05
CA GLY A 350 24.55 3.55 18.51
C GLY A 350 23.66 3.10 17.35
N PHE A 351 23.89 3.67 16.16
CA PHE A 351 23.37 3.20 14.88
C PHE A 351 24.44 3.41 13.78
N GLY A 352 24.22 2.76 12.63
CA GLY A 352 25.03 2.97 11.42
C GLY A 352 24.20 2.77 10.16
N LEU A 353 24.23 3.77 9.27
CA LEU A 353 23.66 3.74 7.93
C LEU A 353 24.80 3.72 6.91
N GLY A 354 24.77 2.83 5.92
CA GLY A 354 25.80 2.76 4.89
C GLY A 354 25.80 1.47 4.08
N LEU A 355 26.94 1.15 3.50
CA LEU A 355 27.18 -0.01 2.66
C LEU A 355 27.84 -1.14 3.46
N ARG A 356 27.39 -2.36 3.25
CA ARG A 356 27.98 -3.58 3.80
C ARG A 356 28.46 -4.51 2.68
N SER A 357 29.74 -4.85 2.71
CA SER A 357 30.28 -5.91 1.87
C SER A 357 29.97 -7.26 2.50
N GLN A 358 29.32 -8.16 1.75
CA GLN A 358 28.98 -9.53 2.15
C GLN A 358 28.80 -10.43 0.92
N ASP A 359 28.73 -11.76 1.10
CA ASP A 359 28.36 -12.71 0.06
C ASP A 359 26.82 -12.77 -0.10
N PRO A 360 26.27 -12.83 -1.34
CA PRO A 360 26.95 -12.87 -2.63
C PRO A 360 27.40 -11.51 -3.19
N GLY A 361 27.05 -10.39 -2.56
CA GLY A 361 27.40 -9.05 -3.03
C GLY A 361 27.17 -7.97 -1.97
N PRO A 362 27.62 -6.73 -2.26
CA PRO A 362 27.39 -5.59 -1.37
C PRO A 362 25.90 -5.23 -1.28
N VAL A 363 25.50 -4.73 -0.12
CA VAL A 363 24.12 -4.28 0.14
C VAL A 363 24.12 -2.98 0.93
N TRP A 364 23.08 -2.16 0.78
CA TRP A 364 22.80 -1.07 1.69
C TRP A 364 22.33 -1.63 3.04
N SER A 365 22.63 -0.94 4.13
CA SER A 365 22.36 -1.47 5.47
C SER A 365 22.11 -0.37 6.48
N PHE A 366 21.10 -0.58 7.33
CA PHE A 366 20.85 0.19 8.56
C PHE A 366 20.96 -0.75 9.77
N ALA A 367 21.79 -0.40 10.75
CA ALA A 367 22.00 -1.19 11.95
C ALA A 367 21.76 -0.36 13.20
N ILE A 368 20.96 -0.87 14.15
CA ILE A 368 20.60 -0.22 15.40
C ILE A 368 20.15 -1.26 16.45
N GLY A 369 20.52 -1.09 17.71
CA GLY A 369 19.96 -1.87 18.83
C GLY A 369 20.11 -3.38 18.72
N GLY A 370 21.16 -3.86 18.02
CA GLY A 370 21.35 -5.28 17.75
C GLY A 370 20.69 -5.78 16.45
N ALA A 371 19.75 -5.02 15.90
CA ALA A 371 19.11 -5.29 14.62
C ALA A 371 19.98 -4.82 13.44
N ARG A 372 19.73 -5.43 12.28
CA ARG A 372 20.27 -4.98 11.00
C ARG A 372 19.25 -5.25 9.90
N VAL A 373 18.88 -4.19 9.19
CA VAL A 373 18.11 -4.27 7.96
C VAL A 373 19.06 -4.06 6.78
N SER A 374 18.96 -4.88 5.74
CA SER A 374 19.82 -4.80 4.57
C SER A 374 19.02 -5.10 3.31
N GLY A 375 19.28 -4.35 2.24
CA GLY A 375 18.62 -4.53 0.94
C GLY A 375 19.10 -3.48 -0.06
N GLY A 376 18.76 -3.67 -1.33
CA GLY A 376 19.24 -2.88 -2.44
C GLY A 376 20.73 -3.11 -2.73
N THR A 377 21.13 -3.03 -3.98
CA THR A 377 22.54 -3.24 -4.42
C THR A 377 23.19 -1.89 -4.64
N PRO A 378 24.28 -1.56 -3.91
CA PRO A 378 25.04 -0.35 -4.18
C PRO A 378 25.91 -0.54 -5.43
N GLU A 379 25.90 0.46 -6.31
CA GLU A 379 26.73 0.52 -7.51
C GLU A 379 27.82 1.57 -7.38
N THR A 380 29.00 1.26 -7.94
CA THR A 380 30.14 2.17 -7.88
C THR A 380 29.91 3.36 -8.81
N GLY A 381 29.97 4.57 -8.25
CA GLY A 381 29.77 5.80 -9.01
C GLY A 381 28.32 6.28 -9.09
N GLU A 382 27.33 5.46 -8.65
CA GLU A 382 25.92 5.81 -8.71
C GLU A 382 25.41 6.41 -7.39
N TRP A 383 24.46 7.36 -7.51
CA TRP A 383 23.81 8.00 -6.38
C TRP A 383 22.63 7.18 -5.86
N ALA A 384 22.61 6.92 -4.56
CA ALA A 384 21.46 6.39 -3.86
C ALA A 384 21.03 7.30 -2.71
N HIS A 385 19.72 7.50 -2.55
CA HIS A 385 19.17 8.10 -1.33
C HIS A 385 18.94 6.99 -0.31
N LEU A 386 19.52 7.13 0.85
CA LEU A 386 19.38 6.18 1.95
C LEU A 386 18.59 6.82 3.08
N LEU A 387 17.68 6.05 3.69
CA LEU A 387 17.00 6.44 4.91
C LEU A 387 16.91 5.24 5.85
N GLY A 388 17.51 5.36 7.05
CA GLY A 388 17.32 4.44 8.16
C GLY A 388 16.31 5.01 9.15
N LEU A 389 15.26 4.26 9.47
CA LEU A 389 14.19 4.60 10.39
C LEU A 389 14.19 3.64 11.58
N TYR A 390 14.06 4.16 12.77
CA TYR A 390 13.65 3.42 13.96
C TYR A 390 12.34 3.96 14.50
N ASP A 391 11.36 3.10 14.65
CA ASP A 391 10.06 3.37 15.24
C ASP A 391 10.01 2.78 16.65
N ALA A 392 10.02 3.64 17.66
CA ALA A 392 10.06 3.22 19.07
C ALA A 392 8.72 2.62 19.55
N GLU A 393 7.59 2.99 18.94
CA GLU A 393 6.27 2.46 19.30
C GLU A 393 6.15 0.98 18.92
N THR A 394 6.64 0.64 17.73
CA THR A 394 6.64 -0.75 17.24
C THR A 394 7.92 -1.50 17.60
N GLY A 395 8.96 -0.81 18.07
CA GLY A 395 10.28 -1.37 18.34
C GLY A 395 11.01 -1.84 17.09
N ARG A 396 10.70 -1.30 15.90
CA ARG A 396 11.20 -1.81 14.62
C ARG A 396 12.14 -0.84 13.91
N ALA A 397 13.17 -1.40 13.32
CA ALA A 397 14.07 -0.72 12.39
C ALA A 397 13.69 -1.02 10.95
N GLN A 398 13.77 -0.01 10.06
CA GLN A 398 13.48 -0.10 8.63
C GLN A 398 14.57 0.62 7.83
N LEU A 399 14.85 0.13 6.62
CA LEU A 399 15.74 0.77 5.64
C LEU A 399 14.91 1.12 4.39
N TYR A 400 15.18 2.30 3.84
CA TYR A 400 14.68 2.73 2.53
C TYR A 400 15.86 3.08 1.64
N VAL A 401 15.79 2.67 0.39
CA VAL A 401 16.74 3.00 -0.68
C VAL A 401 15.94 3.62 -1.82
N ASN A 402 16.36 4.79 -2.27
CA ASN A 402 15.66 5.56 -3.32
C ASN A 402 14.14 5.70 -3.08
N GLY A 403 13.72 5.87 -1.83
CA GLY A 403 12.32 6.04 -1.45
C GLY A 403 11.51 4.75 -1.29
N GLN A 404 12.09 3.59 -1.58
CA GLN A 404 11.44 2.28 -1.46
C GLN A 404 11.96 1.50 -0.26
N GLU A 405 11.10 0.67 0.34
CA GLU A 405 11.52 -0.23 1.42
C GLU A 405 12.55 -1.24 0.90
N ALA A 406 13.66 -1.37 1.63
CA ALA A 406 14.75 -2.28 1.29
C ALA A 406 15.01 -3.26 2.43
N GLY A 407 14.82 -4.54 2.15
CA GLY A 407 14.93 -5.60 3.15
C GLY A 407 13.71 -5.71 4.06
N THR A 408 13.80 -6.61 5.05
CA THR A 408 12.72 -6.84 6.00
C THR A 408 12.96 -6.08 7.30
N ALA A 409 11.97 -5.33 7.77
CA ALA A 409 12.02 -4.62 9.05
C ALA A 409 12.36 -5.57 10.22
N ALA A 410 13.24 -5.15 11.11
CA ALA A 410 13.76 -5.97 12.20
C ALA A 410 13.47 -5.33 13.58
N GLU A 411 13.23 -6.17 14.58
CA GLU A 411 13.09 -5.72 15.97
C GLU A 411 14.42 -5.19 16.50
N ALA A 412 14.39 -4.03 17.14
CA ALA A 412 15.55 -3.33 17.66
C ALA A 412 15.31 -2.84 19.10
N THR A 413 16.36 -2.89 19.92
CA THR A 413 16.34 -2.33 21.28
C THR A 413 17.54 -1.39 21.43
N PRO A 414 17.43 -0.12 21.02
CA PRO A 414 18.53 0.82 21.10
C PRO A 414 18.92 1.13 22.54
N ALA A 415 20.23 1.23 22.78
CA ALA A 415 20.77 1.78 24.00
C ALA A 415 21.15 3.26 23.79
N GLU A 416 21.37 3.98 24.89
CA GLU A 416 21.81 5.38 24.82
C GLU A 416 23.10 5.53 23.98
N ALA A 417 23.12 6.56 23.13
CA ALA A 417 24.24 6.97 22.31
C ALA A 417 24.46 8.48 22.45
N ALA A 418 25.08 8.86 23.56
CA ALA A 418 25.31 10.26 23.93
C ALA A 418 26.54 10.90 23.25
N GLY A 419 27.24 10.16 22.40
CA GLY A 419 28.43 10.64 21.70
C GLY A 419 28.12 11.42 20.43
N ALA A 420 29.17 11.90 19.77
CA ALA A 420 29.09 12.73 18.58
C ALA A 420 28.43 12.02 17.40
N PHE A 421 27.73 12.78 16.56
CA PHE A 421 27.30 12.32 15.24
C PHE A 421 28.47 12.32 14.27
N GLN A 422 28.58 11.27 13.46
CA GLN A 422 29.66 11.04 12.50
C GLN A 422 29.09 10.94 11.09
N ILE A 423 29.76 11.57 10.14
CA ILE A 423 29.51 11.39 8.71
C ILE A 423 30.79 10.76 8.11
N GLY A 424 30.62 9.63 7.40
CA GLY A 424 31.72 8.95 6.71
C GLY A 424 32.53 7.96 7.55
N ARG A 425 32.13 7.64 8.77
CA ARG A 425 32.77 6.61 9.62
C ARG A 425 31.87 6.11 10.74
N ALA A 426 32.24 5.00 11.39
CA ALA A 426 31.58 4.49 12.58
C ALA A 426 32.56 4.22 13.72
N ARG A 427 32.09 4.37 14.97
CA ARG A 427 32.86 4.04 16.17
C ARG A 427 33.15 2.55 16.25
N GLY A 428 34.40 2.18 16.54
CA GLY A 428 34.82 0.83 16.86
C GLY A 428 35.39 0.75 18.27
N THR A 429 35.73 -0.41 18.75
CA THR A 429 36.33 -0.64 20.07
C THR A 429 37.66 0.06 20.29
N THR A 430 38.44 0.21 19.25
CA THR A 430 39.82 0.82 19.28
C THR A 430 39.94 2.07 18.45
N GLY A 431 38.84 2.75 18.11
CA GLY A 431 38.85 3.95 17.27
C GLY A 431 37.73 3.96 16.25
N TYR A 432 37.95 4.57 15.09
CA TYR A 432 36.96 4.66 14.03
C TYR A 432 37.28 3.68 12.88
N ARG A 433 36.23 3.12 12.29
CA ARG A 433 36.29 2.12 11.21
C ARG A 433 35.20 2.40 10.15
N ASP A 434 35.10 1.52 9.17
CA ASP A 434 34.11 1.54 8.12
C ASP A 434 34.04 2.91 7.40
N ARG A 435 35.25 3.42 7.05
CA ARG A 435 35.42 4.76 6.47
C ARG A 435 34.85 4.83 5.07
N TRP A 436 34.07 5.86 4.82
CA TRP A 436 33.45 6.12 3.52
C TRP A 436 34.52 6.59 2.51
N HIS A 437 34.42 6.06 1.29
CA HIS A 437 35.15 6.52 0.12
C HIS A 437 34.11 6.81 -0.98
N GLY A 438 34.02 8.08 -1.38
CA GLY A 438 33.02 8.58 -2.32
C GLY A 438 32.34 9.85 -1.81
N ASP A 439 31.21 10.19 -2.38
CA ASP A 439 30.51 11.44 -2.07
C ASP A 439 29.33 11.23 -1.14
N ILE A 440 29.04 12.25 -0.34
CA ILE A 440 27.85 12.31 0.54
C ILE A 440 27.24 13.71 0.42
N GLY A 441 25.91 13.78 0.34
CA GLY A 441 25.13 15.02 0.32
C GLY A 441 23.89 14.99 1.17
N ASP A 442 23.42 16.15 1.60
CA ASP A 442 22.14 16.41 2.28
C ASP A 442 21.80 15.41 3.39
N VAL A 443 22.65 15.34 4.42
CA VAL A 443 22.45 14.51 5.61
C VAL A 443 21.41 15.12 6.50
N ARG A 444 20.33 14.35 6.85
CA ARG A 444 19.23 14.81 7.71
C ARG A 444 19.00 13.83 8.84
N VAL A 445 18.60 14.37 10.01
CA VAL A 445 18.16 13.59 11.17
C VAL A 445 16.82 14.14 11.64
N HIS A 446 15.80 13.29 11.74
CA HIS A 446 14.48 13.59 12.27
C HIS A 446 14.29 12.88 13.61
N ASP A 447 13.62 13.53 14.57
CA ASP A 447 13.29 13.00 15.90
C ASP A 447 11.86 12.42 15.95
N ARG A 448 11.41 11.84 14.85
CA ARG A 448 10.10 11.27 14.65
C ARG A 448 10.14 10.20 13.54
N VAL A 449 9.04 9.49 13.37
CA VAL A 449 8.84 8.63 12.19
C VAL A 449 8.76 9.53 10.95
N VAL A 450 9.57 9.25 9.95
CA VAL A 450 9.40 9.79 8.60
C VAL A 450 8.46 8.86 7.85
N VAL A 451 7.26 9.38 7.53
CA VAL A 451 6.19 8.57 6.94
C VAL A 451 6.45 8.27 5.44
N PRO A 452 5.84 7.22 4.85
CA PRO A 452 6.16 6.79 3.49
C PRO A 452 6.07 7.89 2.42
N GLY A 453 5.08 8.79 2.52
CA GLY A 453 4.96 9.93 1.60
C GLY A 453 6.16 10.88 1.69
N GLU A 454 6.66 11.17 2.90
CA GLU A 454 7.85 11.99 3.09
C GLU A 454 9.14 11.26 2.67
N VAL A 455 9.23 9.94 2.89
CA VAL A 455 10.37 9.12 2.42
C VAL A 455 10.53 9.25 0.91
N SER A 456 9.43 9.10 0.19
CA SER A 456 9.41 9.27 -1.27
C SER A 456 9.81 10.70 -1.69
N GLU A 457 9.32 11.72 -0.98
CA GLU A 457 9.69 13.12 -1.28
C GLU A 457 11.17 13.43 -1.00
N LEU A 458 11.77 12.82 0.03
CA LEU A 458 13.19 12.99 0.34
C LEU A 458 14.10 12.38 -0.72
N ALA A 459 13.69 11.27 -1.29
CA ALA A 459 14.41 10.57 -2.36
C ALA A 459 14.12 11.14 -3.75
N LEU A 460 13.08 11.98 -3.89
CA LEU A 460 12.62 12.47 -5.18
C LEU A 460 13.65 13.39 -5.83
N ARG A 461 14.09 13.03 -7.01
CA ARG A 461 14.75 13.93 -7.94
C ARG A 461 13.66 14.77 -8.58
N LYS A 462 13.69 16.09 -8.42
CA LYS A 462 12.71 16.97 -9.08
C LYS A 462 12.96 16.94 -10.59
N PRO A 463 11.99 16.53 -11.38
CA PRO A 463 12.13 16.53 -12.82
C PRO A 463 12.46 17.93 -13.31
N LYS A 464 13.41 18.03 -14.25
CA LYS A 464 13.80 19.28 -14.91
C LYS A 464 13.46 19.16 -16.38
N LEU A 465 12.76 20.14 -16.92
CA LEU A 465 12.54 20.23 -18.37
C LEU A 465 13.90 20.38 -19.08
N LEU A 466 14.20 19.46 -19.97
CA LEU A 466 15.41 19.43 -20.80
C LEU A 466 15.15 19.96 -22.19
N GLY A 467 13.94 19.85 -22.69
CA GLY A 467 13.51 20.38 -23.99
C GLY A 467 12.01 20.33 -24.16
N HIS A 468 11.48 21.33 -24.85
CA HIS A 468 10.10 21.43 -25.27
C HIS A 468 10.04 21.94 -26.71
N TRP A 469 9.49 21.17 -27.63
CA TRP A 469 9.31 21.46 -29.03
C TRP A 469 7.83 21.41 -29.37
N SER A 470 7.22 22.58 -29.57
CA SER A 470 5.77 22.70 -29.86
C SER A 470 5.41 22.33 -31.31
N MET A 471 6.40 22.14 -32.18
CA MET A 471 6.23 21.78 -33.58
C MET A 471 5.33 22.75 -34.38
N ASP A 472 5.08 23.98 -33.90
CA ASP A 472 4.30 25.01 -34.57
C ASP A 472 5.05 25.63 -35.74
N ASP A 473 6.39 25.64 -35.71
CA ASP A 473 7.23 26.33 -36.66
C ASP A 473 8.53 25.56 -36.97
N ALA A 474 9.10 25.87 -38.11
CA ALA A 474 10.45 25.48 -38.47
C ALA A 474 11.15 26.61 -39.24
N THR A 475 12.40 26.88 -38.87
CA THR A 475 13.27 27.83 -39.54
C THR A 475 14.54 27.11 -39.98
N ASP A 476 14.95 27.30 -41.24
CA ASP A 476 16.14 26.64 -41.81
C ASP A 476 16.15 25.12 -41.68
N GLY A 477 14.98 24.48 -41.75
CA GLY A 477 14.85 23.02 -41.63
C GLY A 477 14.97 22.47 -40.19
N ALA A 478 14.74 23.31 -39.19
CA ALA A 478 14.76 22.90 -37.79
C ALA A 478 13.59 23.52 -37.01
N SER A 479 12.95 22.72 -36.14
CA SER A 479 11.92 23.19 -35.20
C SER A 479 12.61 23.71 -33.93
N PRO A 480 12.30 24.95 -33.48
CA PRO A 480 12.96 25.56 -32.33
C PRO A 480 12.53 24.90 -31.01
N GLU A 481 13.43 24.90 -30.03
CA GLU A 481 13.12 24.60 -28.65
C GLU A 481 12.58 25.86 -27.94
N GLN A 482 11.55 25.73 -27.09
CA GLN A 482 10.80 26.87 -26.55
C GLN A 482 11.54 27.71 -25.50
N SER A 483 12.68 27.19 -24.95
CA SER A 483 13.48 27.83 -23.91
C SER A 483 14.91 28.15 -24.35
N ASP A 484 15.13 28.40 -25.64
CA ASP A 484 16.44 28.65 -26.26
C ASP A 484 17.43 27.45 -26.21
N GLY A 485 16.89 26.22 -26.09
CA GLY A 485 17.63 24.98 -26.20
C GLY A 485 17.99 24.60 -27.65
N ALA A 486 18.51 23.36 -27.82
CA ALA A 486 18.86 22.85 -29.13
C ALA A 486 17.60 22.54 -29.97
N PRO A 487 17.54 23.00 -31.24
CA PRO A 487 16.39 22.72 -32.11
C PRO A 487 16.41 21.26 -32.60
N LEU A 488 15.26 20.74 -33.04
CA LEU A 488 15.15 19.46 -33.75
C LEU A 488 15.28 19.67 -35.27
N ARG A 489 16.24 18.98 -35.91
CA ARG A 489 16.46 19.00 -37.34
C ARG A 489 15.46 18.11 -38.06
N LEU A 490 14.82 18.65 -39.08
CA LEU A 490 13.83 17.97 -39.92
C LEU A 490 14.49 17.19 -41.04
N GLY A 491 14.14 15.92 -41.21
CA GLY A 491 14.54 15.09 -42.34
C GLY A 491 13.71 15.40 -43.62
N THR A 492 14.08 14.79 -44.73
CA THR A 492 13.54 15.12 -46.09
C THR A 492 12.02 14.96 -46.19
N GLY A 493 11.43 13.95 -45.58
CA GLY A 493 9.98 13.67 -45.59
C GLY A 493 9.21 14.31 -44.44
N ALA A 494 9.84 15.25 -43.71
CA ALA A 494 9.24 15.97 -42.60
C ALA A 494 8.89 17.41 -42.97
N SER A 495 7.76 17.91 -42.53
CA SER A 495 7.31 19.29 -42.74
C SER A 495 6.46 19.78 -41.58
N ILE A 496 6.45 21.09 -41.34
CA ILE A 496 5.49 21.70 -40.41
C ILE A 496 4.21 21.97 -41.18
N TYR A 497 3.13 21.38 -40.69
CA TYR A 497 1.78 21.68 -41.15
C TYR A 497 1.20 22.79 -40.28
N ARG A 498 0.71 23.84 -40.91
CA ARG A 498 -0.06 24.90 -40.26
C ARG A 498 -1.48 24.84 -40.79
N GLY A 499 -2.44 24.71 -39.88
CA GLY A 499 -3.84 24.67 -40.27
C GLY A 499 -4.21 25.78 -41.25
N SER A 500 -4.99 25.47 -42.26
CA SER A 500 -5.60 26.51 -43.08
C SER A 500 -6.84 27.08 -42.39
N ASP A 501 -7.10 28.36 -42.46
CA ASP A 501 -8.33 29.04 -42.03
C ASP A 501 -9.61 28.55 -42.78
N ASN A 502 -9.58 27.34 -43.31
CA ASN A 502 -10.67 26.75 -44.03
C ASN A 502 -11.75 26.26 -43.04
N SER A 503 -12.69 27.14 -42.79
CA SER A 503 -14.01 26.81 -42.20
C SER A 503 -14.87 25.94 -43.14
N CYS A 504 -14.27 24.99 -43.81
CA CYS A 504 -14.89 24.09 -44.76
C CYS A 504 -15.63 22.98 -43.97
N ILE A 505 -16.94 22.90 -44.15
CA ILE A 505 -17.81 21.88 -43.54
C ILE A 505 -18.27 20.96 -44.69
N PRO A 506 -17.78 19.70 -44.76
CA PRO A 506 -18.12 18.78 -45.85
C PRO A 506 -19.62 18.51 -46.01
N GLU A 507 -20.41 18.62 -44.93
CA GLU A 507 -21.86 18.50 -44.97
C GLU A 507 -22.57 19.67 -45.68
N ILE A 508 -21.87 20.81 -45.80
CA ILE A 508 -22.42 22.03 -46.45
C ILE A 508 -21.82 22.21 -47.84
N ASP A 509 -20.57 21.86 -48.05
CA ASP A 509 -19.86 21.96 -49.33
C ASP A 509 -19.25 20.61 -49.71
N PRO A 510 -19.92 19.82 -50.60
CA PRO A 510 -19.45 18.51 -51.00
C PRO A 510 -18.10 18.44 -51.74
N ASP A 511 -17.66 19.58 -52.29
CA ASP A 511 -16.36 19.69 -52.97
C ASP A 511 -15.22 20.04 -52.01
N CYS A 512 -15.53 20.15 -50.74
CA CYS A 512 -14.63 20.48 -49.67
C CYS A 512 -13.93 19.24 -49.13
N THR A 513 -12.63 19.26 -49.13
CA THR A 513 -11.84 18.23 -48.46
C THR A 513 -11.60 18.62 -46.99
N TYR A 514 -12.12 17.82 -46.06
CA TYR A 514 -11.82 18.05 -44.64
C TYR A 514 -10.32 17.92 -44.39
N VAL A 515 -9.74 18.97 -43.85
CA VAL A 515 -8.34 19.01 -43.43
C VAL A 515 -8.36 19.07 -41.90
N PRO A 516 -7.83 18.05 -41.22
CA PRO A 516 -7.84 18.06 -39.76
C PRO A 516 -7.07 19.28 -39.21
N PRO A 517 -7.53 19.89 -38.11
CA PRO A 517 -6.81 21.00 -37.48
C PRO A 517 -5.44 20.53 -36.95
N PRO A 518 -4.54 21.50 -36.65
CA PRO A 518 -3.34 21.17 -35.84
C PRO A 518 -3.70 20.39 -34.60
N LEU A 519 -2.78 19.56 -34.11
CA LEU A 519 -2.99 18.75 -32.90
C LEU A 519 -3.09 19.64 -31.66
N VAL A 520 -2.12 20.55 -31.52
CA VAL A 520 -2.07 21.57 -30.46
C VAL A 520 -1.55 22.85 -31.10
N GLY A 521 -1.93 24.02 -30.63
CA GLY A 521 -1.40 25.30 -31.10
C GLY A 521 -1.71 25.62 -32.56
N ASP A 522 -0.73 26.20 -33.25
CA ASP A 522 -0.87 26.75 -34.61
C ASP A 522 -0.31 25.82 -35.70
N GLY A 523 0.39 24.73 -35.32
CA GLY A 523 1.01 23.79 -36.26
C GLY A 523 1.22 22.42 -35.68
N HIS A 524 1.83 21.52 -36.43
CA HIS A 524 2.38 20.24 -36.00
C HIS A 524 3.38 19.70 -37.03
N LEU A 525 4.27 18.80 -36.60
CA LEU A 525 5.18 18.06 -37.45
C LEU A 525 4.43 16.98 -38.22
N ARG A 526 4.47 17.01 -39.56
CA ARG A 526 3.93 15.98 -40.45
C ARG A 526 5.02 15.13 -41.05
N LEU A 527 4.86 13.80 -41.00
CA LEU A 527 5.82 12.77 -41.41
C LEU A 527 5.20 11.87 -42.48
N ASP A 528 5.99 11.55 -43.53
CA ASP A 528 5.54 10.85 -44.76
C ASP A 528 5.50 9.33 -44.62
N GLY A 529 6.00 8.72 -43.56
CA GLY A 529 6.07 7.29 -43.35
C GLY A 529 7.20 6.55 -44.06
N GLU A 530 8.05 7.27 -44.80
CA GLU A 530 9.12 6.67 -45.61
C GLU A 530 10.52 7.27 -45.29
N THR A 531 10.60 8.60 -45.20
CA THR A 531 11.85 9.33 -45.01
C THR A 531 11.75 10.45 -43.96
N GLY A 532 10.53 10.74 -43.51
CA GLY A 532 10.21 11.81 -42.56
C GLY A 532 10.66 11.49 -41.15
N TYR A 533 11.41 12.42 -40.55
CA TYR A 533 11.82 12.36 -39.14
C TYR A 533 12.21 13.74 -38.64
N ALA A 534 12.29 13.91 -37.30
CA ALA A 534 13.04 14.99 -36.69
C ALA A 534 14.05 14.44 -35.70
N ALA A 535 15.19 15.10 -35.50
CA ALA A 535 16.24 14.61 -34.65
C ALA A 535 16.95 15.73 -33.89
N ALA A 536 17.35 15.46 -32.64
CA ALA A 536 18.27 16.32 -31.90
C ALA A 536 19.73 16.08 -32.36
N ASP A 537 20.64 16.98 -31.99
CA ASP A 537 22.09 16.81 -32.18
C ASP A 537 22.71 16.13 -30.90
N GLY A 538 22.34 14.91 -30.59
CA GLY A 538 22.80 14.13 -29.45
C GLY A 538 21.68 13.65 -28.51
N PRO A 539 22.05 12.97 -27.42
CA PRO A 539 21.07 12.49 -26.45
C PRO A 539 20.42 13.65 -25.72
N VAL A 540 19.08 13.59 -25.54
CA VAL A 540 18.30 14.59 -24.81
C VAL A 540 18.08 14.14 -23.38
N VAL A 541 17.76 12.87 -23.17
CA VAL A 541 17.62 12.28 -21.83
C VAL A 541 18.75 11.31 -21.55
N ASP A 542 19.14 11.20 -20.29
CA ASP A 542 20.02 10.13 -19.82
C ASP A 542 19.20 8.88 -19.62
N THR A 543 19.34 7.89 -20.50
CA THR A 543 18.55 6.66 -20.50
C THR A 543 18.99 5.65 -19.44
N GLY A 544 20.11 5.87 -18.77
CA GLY A 544 20.57 5.12 -17.61
C GLY A 544 20.11 5.73 -16.28
N ASP A 545 19.48 6.92 -16.30
CA ASP A 545 18.90 7.59 -15.14
C ASP A 545 17.42 7.84 -15.36
N SER A 546 16.68 8.24 -14.33
CA SER A 546 15.26 8.53 -14.42
C SER A 546 14.97 9.62 -15.46
N PHE A 547 13.99 9.39 -16.33
CA PHE A 547 13.53 10.38 -17.31
C PHE A 547 12.03 10.28 -17.58
N THR A 548 11.47 11.35 -18.15
CA THR A 548 10.09 11.40 -18.64
C THR A 548 10.06 12.04 -20.02
N LEU A 549 9.29 11.48 -20.93
CA LEU A 549 8.98 12.06 -22.23
C LEU A 549 7.48 12.15 -22.42
N GLY A 550 7.02 13.24 -23.02
CA GLY A 550 5.63 13.45 -23.44
C GLY A 550 5.58 13.82 -24.93
N VAL A 551 4.50 13.39 -25.60
CA VAL A 551 4.26 13.70 -27.01
C VAL A 551 2.78 13.58 -27.34
N VAL A 552 2.32 14.40 -28.30
CA VAL A 552 1.01 14.25 -28.94
C VAL A 552 1.23 13.66 -30.34
N VAL A 553 0.46 12.63 -30.69
CA VAL A 553 0.62 11.91 -31.95
C VAL A 553 -0.72 11.57 -32.58
N ARG A 554 -0.83 11.72 -33.90
CA ARG A 554 -1.96 11.23 -34.68
C ARG A 554 -1.42 10.44 -35.87
N LEU A 555 -1.82 9.16 -36.00
CA LEU A 555 -1.47 8.36 -37.14
C LEU A 555 -2.33 8.79 -38.37
N ALA A 556 -1.72 8.83 -39.56
CA ALA A 556 -2.44 9.11 -40.79
C ALA A 556 -3.37 7.97 -41.20
N ASP A 557 -2.98 6.75 -40.87
CA ASP A 557 -3.71 5.53 -41.18
C ASP A 557 -4.43 4.99 -39.94
N SER A 558 -5.73 4.76 -40.02
CA SER A 558 -6.52 4.12 -38.94
C SER A 558 -6.16 2.66 -38.74
N VAL A 559 -5.55 2.01 -39.73
CA VAL A 559 -5.06 0.62 -39.67
C VAL A 559 -3.66 0.56 -40.28
N PRO A 560 -2.62 0.93 -39.55
CA PRO A 560 -1.24 0.85 -40.06
C PRO A 560 -0.85 -0.58 -40.43
N ALA A 561 -0.04 -0.72 -41.49
CA ALA A 561 0.39 -2.03 -42.00
C ALA A 561 1.64 -2.60 -41.27
N HIS A 562 2.39 -1.76 -40.61
CA HIS A 562 3.65 -2.10 -39.91
C HIS A 562 3.81 -1.25 -38.65
N PRO A 563 4.69 -1.64 -37.72
CA PRO A 563 5.00 -0.84 -36.55
C PRO A 563 5.50 0.56 -36.94
N MET A 564 5.07 1.58 -36.21
CA MET A 564 5.45 2.99 -36.41
C MET A 564 5.98 3.57 -35.12
N THR A 565 7.20 4.08 -35.11
CA THR A 565 7.84 4.69 -33.96
C THR A 565 7.63 6.19 -33.92
N VAL A 566 7.15 6.68 -32.79
CA VAL A 566 6.92 8.10 -32.50
C VAL A 566 8.18 8.76 -31.95
N LEU A 567 8.76 8.17 -30.93
CA LEU A 567 9.96 8.63 -30.24
C LEU A 567 10.94 7.49 -30.04
N SER A 568 12.22 7.73 -30.22
CA SER A 568 13.28 6.83 -29.79
C SER A 568 14.56 7.61 -29.44
N GLN A 569 15.45 7.01 -28.65
CA GLN A 569 16.81 7.52 -28.48
C GLN A 569 17.80 6.41 -28.79
N ALA A 570 18.63 6.65 -29.78
CA ALA A 570 19.49 5.63 -30.39
C ALA A 570 20.69 5.29 -29.52
N GLY A 571 21.04 4.00 -29.46
CA GLY A 571 22.36 3.51 -29.08
C GLY A 571 23.24 3.25 -30.30
N GLU A 572 24.32 2.52 -30.12
CA GLU A 572 25.17 2.09 -31.22
C GLU A 572 24.51 0.97 -32.03
N HIS A 573 23.86 0.01 -31.36
CA HIS A 573 23.31 -1.21 -31.95
C HIS A 573 21.77 -1.27 -31.91
N THR A 574 21.15 -0.65 -30.92
CA THR A 574 19.68 -0.62 -30.75
C THR A 574 19.23 0.72 -30.17
N ASP A 575 17.94 0.99 -30.08
CA ASP A 575 17.45 2.14 -29.33
C ASP A 575 17.44 1.84 -27.83
N ALA A 576 17.80 2.80 -26.99
CA ALA A 576 17.69 2.65 -25.54
C ALA A 576 16.24 2.61 -25.09
N PHE A 577 15.38 3.34 -25.79
CA PHE A 577 13.93 3.19 -25.72
C PHE A 577 13.33 3.51 -27.09
N LYS A 578 12.14 2.96 -27.35
CA LYS A 578 11.24 3.42 -28.41
C LYS A 578 9.79 3.40 -27.96
N VAL A 579 9.05 4.42 -28.38
CA VAL A 579 7.59 4.54 -28.20
C VAL A 579 6.95 4.35 -29.56
N ARG A 580 6.13 3.30 -29.73
CA ARG A 580 5.59 2.91 -31.04
C ARG A 580 4.14 2.47 -30.97
N TYR A 581 3.48 2.48 -32.12
CA TYR A 581 2.23 1.77 -32.35
C TYR A 581 2.53 0.41 -32.98
N GLU A 582 1.97 -0.66 -32.39
CA GLU A 582 2.09 -2.05 -32.87
C GLU A 582 0.75 -2.50 -33.44
N PRO A 583 0.59 -2.57 -34.79
CA PRO A 583 -0.69 -2.86 -35.42
C PRO A 583 -1.19 -4.29 -35.20
N SER A 584 -0.30 -5.27 -35.02
CA SER A 584 -0.70 -6.66 -34.81
C SER A 584 -1.48 -6.89 -33.51
N THR A 585 -1.26 -6.05 -32.51
CA THR A 585 -1.92 -6.11 -31.21
C THR A 585 -2.83 -4.90 -30.94
N HIS A 586 -2.87 -3.92 -31.84
CA HIS A 586 -3.56 -2.64 -31.66
C HIS A 586 -3.16 -1.92 -30.37
N THR A 587 -1.83 -1.85 -30.09
CA THR A 587 -1.31 -1.27 -28.86
C THR A 587 -0.29 -0.18 -29.12
N TRP A 588 -0.34 0.84 -28.29
CA TRP A 588 0.80 1.73 -28.02
C TRP A 588 1.77 1.00 -27.10
N GLN A 589 3.07 1.07 -27.39
CA GLN A 589 4.10 0.35 -26.67
C GLN A 589 5.28 1.27 -26.31
N LEU A 590 5.78 1.10 -25.08
CA LEU A 590 7.15 1.49 -24.72
C LEU A 590 8.00 0.21 -24.74
N VAL A 591 9.09 0.23 -25.51
CA VAL A 591 10.04 -0.88 -25.63
C VAL A 591 11.40 -0.38 -25.17
N MET A 592 11.99 -1.08 -24.18
CA MET A 592 13.33 -0.76 -23.65
C MET A 592 14.18 -2.05 -23.58
N PRO A 593 15.26 -2.14 -24.38
CA PRO A 593 16.23 -3.23 -24.29
C PRO A 593 17.07 -3.13 -23.02
N GLU A 594 17.46 -4.27 -22.46
CA GLU A 594 18.27 -4.35 -21.23
C GLU A 594 19.73 -3.91 -21.45
N LYS A 595 20.20 -3.83 -22.71
CA LYS A 595 21.57 -3.41 -23.08
C LYS A 595 21.66 -3.05 -24.57
N ASP A 596 22.71 -2.33 -24.96
CA ASP A 596 22.97 -1.94 -26.34
C ASP A 596 23.60 -3.08 -27.17
N GLU A 597 22.79 -4.11 -27.44
CA GLU A 597 23.18 -5.26 -28.28
C GLU A 597 22.05 -5.67 -29.19
N VAL A 598 22.37 -6.09 -30.42
CA VAL A 598 21.37 -6.62 -31.36
C VAL A 598 20.74 -7.89 -30.78
N GLY A 599 19.39 -7.88 -30.62
CA GLY A 599 18.64 -8.98 -30.04
C GLY A 599 18.73 -9.09 -28.52
N ALA A 600 19.14 -8.04 -27.84
CA ALA A 600 19.04 -7.94 -26.38
C ALA A 600 17.60 -8.21 -25.90
N PRO A 601 17.39 -8.80 -24.71
CA PRO A 601 16.07 -8.90 -24.11
C PRO A 601 15.44 -7.52 -23.99
N GLU A 602 14.15 -7.43 -24.34
CA GLU A 602 13.38 -6.19 -24.30
C GLU A 602 12.32 -6.25 -23.21
N LYS A 603 12.13 -5.16 -22.49
CA LYS A 603 10.94 -4.93 -21.67
C LYS A 603 9.94 -4.15 -22.49
N VAL A 604 8.71 -4.65 -22.54
CA VAL A 604 7.62 -4.03 -23.29
C VAL A 604 6.45 -3.79 -22.36
N VAL A 605 5.98 -2.56 -22.32
CA VAL A 605 4.72 -2.19 -21.68
C VAL A 605 3.77 -1.66 -22.73
N SER A 606 2.50 -2.00 -22.63
CA SER A 606 1.53 -1.79 -23.71
C SER A 606 0.21 -1.18 -23.21
N ARG A 607 -0.43 -0.40 -24.08
CA ARG A 607 -1.80 0.11 -23.88
C ARG A 607 -2.64 -0.17 -25.13
N ILE A 608 -3.77 -0.81 -24.96
CA ILE A 608 -4.73 -1.04 -26.03
C ILE A 608 -5.47 0.27 -26.32
N ALA A 609 -5.40 0.75 -27.56
CA ALA A 609 -6.17 1.89 -28.04
C ALA A 609 -6.26 1.86 -29.56
N GLY A 610 -7.24 2.60 -30.11
CA GLY A 610 -7.27 2.87 -31.56
C GLY A 610 -6.04 3.65 -32.02
N ALA A 611 -5.79 3.65 -33.32
CA ALA A 611 -4.68 4.39 -33.90
C ALA A 611 -4.98 5.91 -34.02
N ASP A 612 -6.24 6.30 -33.98
CA ASP A 612 -6.75 7.63 -34.32
C ASP A 612 -7.15 8.52 -33.15
N GLY A 613 -7.09 7.99 -31.91
CA GLY A 613 -7.36 8.78 -30.70
C GLY A 613 -8.76 9.40 -30.63
N GLY A 614 -9.78 8.73 -31.15
CA GLY A 614 -11.16 9.22 -31.16
C GLY A 614 -11.35 10.53 -31.92
N GLU A 615 -12.27 10.57 -32.86
CA GLU A 615 -12.60 11.74 -33.71
C GLU A 615 -11.38 12.43 -34.41
N GLY A 616 -10.24 11.71 -34.55
CA GLY A 616 -9.03 12.21 -35.19
C GLY A 616 -8.22 13.23 -34.36
N GLN A 617 -8.47 13.33 -33.08
CA GLN A 617 -7.74 14.25 -32.16
C GLN A 617 -6.32 13.78 -31.83
N GLY A 618 -5.97 12.53 -32.16
CA GLY A 618 -4.69 11.93 -31.79
C GLY A 618 -4.65 11.47 -30.32
N HIS A 619 -3.51 10.97 -29.93
CA HIS A 619 -3.24 10.50 -28.55
C HIS A 619 -2.16 11.33 -27.89
N ARG A 620 -2.27 11.48 -26.58
CA ARG A 620 -1.21 11.99 -25.71
C ARG A 620 -0.51 10.80 -25.09
N LEU A 621 0.76 10.61 -25.44
CA LEU A 621 1.60 9.58 -24.88
C LEU A 621 2.59 10.20 -23.90
N ALA A 622 2.79 9.56 -22.76
CA ALA A 622 3.92 9.85 -21.90
C ALA A 622 4.57 8.57 -21.44
N VAL A 623 5.88 8.59 -21.34
CA VAL A 623 6.68 7.47 -20.86
C VAL A 623 7.56 7.92 -19.71
N ILE A 624 7.70 7.07 -18.71
CA ILE A 624 8.57 7.30 -17.56
C ILE A 624 9.47 6.08 -17.40
N TYR A 625 10.76 6.33 -17.22
CA TYR A 625 11.68 5.42 -16.56
C TYR A 625 12.05 6.02 -15.21
N ASP A 626 11.84 5.26 -14.15
CA ASP A 626 12.20 5.61 -12.78
C ASP A 626 13.27 4.62 -12.30
N ASP A 627 14.54 5.02 -12.38
CA ASP A 627 15.72 4.27 -11.96
C ASP A 627 15.69 3.99 -10.44
N GLY A 628 15.12 4.92 -9.65
CA GLY A 628 15.00 4.73 -8.20
C GLY A 628 14.08 3.57 -7.79
N THR A 629 13.12 3.19 -8.64
CA THR A 629 12.18 2.08 -8.44
C THR A 629 12.30 0.97 -9.47
N ASP A 630 13.28 1.05 -10.38
CA ASP A 630 13.45 0.13 -11.51
C ASP A 630 12.17 -0.05 -12.34
N THR A 631 11.40 1.03 -12.55
CA THR A 631 10.07 0.94 -13.13
C THR A 631 9.95 1.71 -14.43
N ILE A 632 9.41 1.08 -15.47
CA ILE A 632 8.97 1.75 -16.69
C ILE A 632 7.45 1.82 -16.76
N LYS A 633 6.92 2.96 -17.25
CA LYS A 633 5.47 3.21 -17.38
C LYS A 633 5.13 3.84 -18.72
N LEU A 634 3.98 3.48 -19.27
CA LEU A 634 3.37 4.12 -20.44
C LEU A 634 2.01 4.69 -20.07
N TYR A 635 1.84 5.97 -20.29
CA TYR A 635 0.57 6.68 -20.14
C TYR A 635 -0.04 6.95 -21.50
N LEU A 636 -1.35 6.77 -21.60
CA LEU A 636 -2.17 7.09 -22.74
C LEU A 636 -3.27 8.05 -22.30
N ASP A 637 -3.34 9.24 -22.89
CA ASP A 637 -4.32 10.29 -22.60
C ASP A 637 -4.40 10.65 -21.10
N GLY A 638 -3.22 10.68 -20.46
CA GLY A 638 -3.06 11.01 -19.05
C GLY A 638 -3.30 9.86 -18.07
N TYR A 639 -3.64 8.65 -18.54
CA TYR A 639 -3.93 7.49 -17.72
C TYR A 639 -2.92 6.37 -17.93
N THR A 640 -2.63 5.62 -16.85
CA THR A 640 -1.91 4.35 -16.90
C THR A 640 -2.75 3.24 -16.24
N ASN A 641 -2.36 1.98 -16.46
CA ASN A 641 -2.90 0.81 -15.78
C ASN A 641 -1.76 -0.15 -15.43
N ALA A 642 -2.06 -1.22 -14.70
CA ALA A 642 -1.06 -2.20 -14.27
C ALA A 642 -0.33 -2.89 -15.45
N GLU A 643 -1.00 -3.06 -16.59
CA GLU A 643 -0.42 -3.70 -17.78
C GLU A 643 0.57 -2.79 -18.51
N ALA A 644 0.45 -1.47 -18.30
CA ALA A 644 1.37 -0.47 -18.84
C ALA A 644 2.51 -0.11 -17.88
N THR A 645 2.89 -1.05 -17.02
CA THR A 645 3.98 -0.92 -16.06
C THR A 645 4.81 -2.20 -16.03
N ALA A 646 6.13 -2.09 -16.04
CA ALA A 646 7.04 -3.23 -15.89
C ALA A 646 8.29 -2.84 -15.11
N SER A 647 9.06 -3.84 -14.66
CA SER A 647 10.37 -3.63 -14.04
C SER A 647 11.48 -3.69 -15.09
N LEU A 648 12.35 -2.68 -15.08
CA LEU A 648 13.60 -2.63 -15.84
C LEU A 648 14.72 -2.24 -14.88
N PRO A 649 15.37 -3.20 -14.23
CA PRO A 649 16.56 -2.91 -13.43
C PRO A 649 17.74 -2.55 -14.35
N ASN A 650 18.47 -1.50 -13.98
CA ASN A 650 19.67 -1.04 -14.64
C ASN A 650 19.46 -0.61 -16.11
N GLY A 651 18.87 0.56 -16.31
CA GLY A 651 18.91 1.25 -17.61
C GLY A 651 20.38 1.49 -18.04
N TRP A 652 20.62 1.58 -19.34
CA TRP A 652 21.95 1.86 -19.86
C TRP A 652 22.01 3.25 -20.54
N HIS A 653 23.17 3.90 -20.47
CA HIS A 653 23.38 5.25 -20.99
C HIS A 653 23.53 5.24 -22.52
N SER A 654 22.55 5.75 -23.22
CA SER A 654 22.60 5.98 -24.66
C SER A 654 23.41 7.25 -24.95
N THR A 655 24.22 7.21 -26.00
CA THR A 655 24.99 8.37 -26.50
C THR A 655 24.44 8.91 -27.83
N GLY A 656 23.44 8.26 -28.39
CA GLY A 656 22.87 8.66 -29.68
C GLY A 656 21.74 9.68 -29.53
N ASP A 657 21.32 10.19 -30.68
CA ASP A 657 20.37 11.29 -30.78
C ASP A 657 18.94 10.88 -30.41
N LEU A 658 18.16 11.80 -29.82
CA LEU A 658 16.71 11.67 -29.76
C LEU A 658 16.14 11.75 -31.18
N GLN A 659 15.30 10.79 -31.55
CA GLN A 659 14.63 10.69 -32.83
C GLN A 659 13.13 10.81 -32.68
N ILE A 660 12.48 11.47 -33.62
CA ILE A 660 11.03 11.58 -33.75
C ILE A 660 10.64 10.99 -35.10
N GLY A 661 9.74 10.00 -35.05
CA GLY A 661 9.17 9.38 -36.25
C GLY A 661 9.99 8.25 -36.87
N ARG A 662 11.00 7.74 -36.20
CA ARG A 662 11.74 6.53 -36.63
C ARG A 662 12.46 5.83 -35.51
N ALA A 663 12.90 4.60 -35.74
CA ALA A 663 13.70 3.80 -34.81
C ALA A 663 14.90 3.16 -35.51
N LYS A 664 15.88 2.71 -34.73
CA LYS A 664 17.05 1.97 -35.23
C LYS A 664 16.61 0.64 -35.82
N ALA A 665 17.14 0.30 -37.00
CA ALA A 665 16.89 -0.96 -37.71
C ALA A 665 18.20 -1.53 -38.26
N GLY A 666 18.91 -2.32 -37.47
CA GLY A 666 20.28 -2.73 -37.77
C GLY A 666 21.23 -1.54 -37.92
N ASP A 667 21.97 -1.46 -39.03
CA ASP A 667 22.87 -0.34 -39.30
C ASP A 667 22.15 0.90 -39.85
N GLY A 668 20.81 0.88 -40.00
CA GLY A 668 20.00 1.94 -40.57
C GLY A 668 18.84 2.38 -39.68
N TRP A 669 17.82 2.93 -40.33
CA TRP A 669 16.58 3.41 -39.69
C TRP A 669 15.37 2.69 -40.30
N GLY A 670 14.33 2.51 -39.49
CA GLY A 670 13.08 1.91 -39.89
C GLY A 670 11.92 2.35 -39.00
N GLU A 671 10.80 1.63 -39.07
CA GLU A 671 9.56 1.93 -38.32
C GLU A 671 9.13 3.41 -38.53
N TYR A 672 9.32 3.96 -39.74
CA TYR A 672 8.98 5.34 -40.05
C TYR A 672 7.50 5.61 -39.77
N LEU A 673 7.24 6.75 -39.10
CA LEU A 673 5.91 7.19 -38.73
C LEU A 673 5.24 7.86 -39.93
N HIS A 674 4.07 7.39 -40.34
CA HIS A 674 3.13 8.09 -41.18
C HIS A 674 2.06 8.76 -40.32
N GLY A 675 2.20 10.07 -40.12
CA GLY A 675 1.32 10.78 -39.19
C GLY A 675 1.83 12.14 -38.76
N ASP A 676 1.21 12.66 -37.75
CA ASP A 676 1.46 14.00 -37.22
C ASP A 676 1.97 13.88 -35.76
N VAL A 677 2.95 14.70 -35.38
CA VAL A 677 3.56 14.75 -34.05
C VAL A 677 3.58 16.19 -33.53
N ASP A 678 3.33 16.37 -32.25
CA ASP A 678 3.24 17.68 -31.63
C ASP A 678 3.69 17.64 -30.17
N GLU A 679 3.98 18.79 -29.57
CA GLU A 679 4.24 18.98 -28.15
C GLU A 679 5.21 17.93 -27.53
N VAL A 680 6.39 17.81 -28.17
CA VAL A 680 7.42 16.92 -27.64
C VAL A 680 8.09 17.57 -26.44
N GLN A 681 8.01 16.90 -25.29
CA GLN A 681 8.59 17.36 -24.03
C GLN A 681 9.51 16.31 -23.44
N ALA A 682 10.67 16.71 -22.95
CA ALA A 682 11.67 15.84 -22.33
C ALA A 682 12.06 16.37 -20.95
N TYR A 683 12.08 15.49 -19.96
CA TYR A 683 12.47 15.82 -18.59
C TYR A 683 13.54 14.84 -18.08
N SER A 684 14.53 15.36 -17.33
CA SER A 684 15.31 14.53 -16.42
C SER A 684 14.44 14.21 -15.20
N GLY A 685 14.47 12.96 -14.72
CA GLY A 685 13.67 12.51 -13.59
C GLY A 685 12.26 12.04 -13.93
N ALA A 686 11.69 11.24 -13.05
CA ALA A 686 10.35 10.69 -13.16
C ALA A 686 9.30 11.72 -12.71
N LEU A 687 8.40 12.13 -13.59
CA LEU A 687 7.24 12.95 -13.25
C LEU A 687 6.22 12.13 -12.44
N ARG A 688 5.53 12.79 -11.50
CA ARG A 688 4.44 12.16 -10.77
C ARG A 688 3.20 12.00 -11.67
N ASP A 689 2.39 10.98 -11.41
CA ASP A 689 1.19 10.67 -12.20
C ASP A 689 0.28 11.88 -12.45
N ARG A 690 0.11 12.75 -11.45
CA ARG A 690 -0.67 13.99 -11.58
C ARG A 690 -0.06 15.02 -12.54
N ASP A 691 1.28 15.05 -12.62
CA ASP A 691 2.01 16.01 -13.45
C ASP A 691 2.07 15.52 -14.91
N VAL A 692 2.05 14.20 -15.11
CA VAL A 692 1.96 13.57 -16.44
C VAL A 692 0.65 13.92 -17.15
N SER A 693 -0.46 14.01 -16.43
CA SER A 693 -1.77 14.34 -17.02
C SER A 693 -1.81 15.73 -17.66
N SER A 694 -0.86 16.61 -17.34
CA SER A 694 -0.75 17.95 -17.92
C SER A 694 0.16 18.02 -19.14
N LEU A 695 0.89 16.95 -19.49
CA LEU A 695 1.75 16.92 -20.68
C LEU A 695 0.93 16.93 -21.97
N GLY A 696 1.39 17.66 -22.97
CA GLY A 696 0.76 17.75 -24.29
C GLY A 696 -0.48 18.66 -24.37
N TRP A 697 -0.73 19.52 -23.38
CA TRP A 697 -1.82 20.50 -23.44
C TRP A 697 -1.41 21.87 -24.00
N GLY A 698 -0.13 22.04 -24.35
CA GLY A 698 0.43 23.34 -24.77
C GLY A 698 0.51 24.33 -23.61
N THR A 699 1.02 25.53 -23.91
CA THR A 699 1.17 26.64 -22.94
C THR A 699 -0.15 27.37 -22.63
N ASN A 700 -1.26 26.94 -23.21
CA ASN A 700 -2.58 27.55 -22.99
C ASN A 700 -3.46 26.58 -22.17
N PRO A 701 -3.45 26.60 -20.83
CA PRO A 701 -4.43 25.90 -20.04
C PRO A 701 -5.75 26.64 -20.15
N CYS A 702 -6.46 26.51 -21.28
CA CYS A 702 -7.84 26.94 -21.36
C CYS A 702 -8.68 25.85 -20.67
N LEU A 703 -8.98 26.08 -19.39
CA LEU A 703 -10.24 26.72 -19.12
C LEU A 703 -11.47 25.87 -19.47
N CYS A 704 -11.87 25.11 -18.47
CA CYS A 704 -13.32 24.98 -18.25
C CYS A 704 -13.60 25.28 -16.80
#